data_825385fda435504aac61e1559919a50c
#
_entry.id   825385fda435504aac61e1559919a50c
#
_cell.length_a   1.000
_cell.length_b   1.000
_cell.length_c   1.000
_cell.angle_alpha   90.00
_cell.angle_beta   90.00
_cell.angle_gamma   90.00
#
_symmetry.space_group_name_H-M   'P 1'
#
loop_
_entity.id
_entity.type
_entity.pdbx_description
1 polymer ?
#
loop_
_entity_poly.entity_id
_entity_poly.type
_entity_poly.pdbx_seq_one_letter_code
_entity_poly.pdbx_strand_id
1 'polypeptide(L)'
;MQFIQQPKLRLSMIAVACQLACFGISTAHAQTADEATKVVITAKKTGMGLMVTEDAPKARSTITAEELEKQRPTGNAFEALEMLPSVNSYNYDSTGLFGGGLTLRGFNSDQIGATINGVPVNDSGSFSVYPQEYVDQENTCSEFVTQGSTDVDSPQVGATGGNFGINTCNPEDKQRVRVMQTLGQLNLSKTFLRVDSGLLSDKRSKFFLSASHAQADKWKGKGGAKRDHIDAGFNYDWDRFNYIHATLLYNEAVNNNINSISLSDINKNGYYYDFSTKFPGHLTPVKGTVQDESKIAPSPQYYKLATNPFKNAVLSATAKFRLGENTDLKILPYFWYGYGSGGVQQRAMTESKGFLDSKSGKLTGAVDLNGDGDTLDTVIMANSSFTRTTRPGVTSSLTHTIGDHQILGGFWWERADHGQTGPMVPVNNDGSPVDYYLQKDQVTRADGSTFQSRNWKTISTAYQFFLQDTINLMDDRLILNVGVRTPFVDRDFTNYANEGTNSGVTYNIKRKYKDILPQLGARFRVTADDQLYASIAKNMKAPPNFVFATTGSNVTFVNGVATLTSDVKAETSWNIDIGYRHQDKNFIGTFNVYSVDFRDRQATAYDPLTAVSTLTNVGNVKNRGFEVELGNTPINGWAFYGSFGYAKSEIKNDLRASATSTLPTKGNEYPLTPKLKAGLSAEYQLGAFYARVKAKATGKQQATLNNDETVPGYTVMGFDAGYTFANMGWLKRPKITLNISNLTDKQYRNPSSQNVTNATAVNGTSAKTVYYYLGAPRFSSVTFSGDF
;
A
#
# COMPACT_ATOMS: atom_id res chain seq x y z
N MET A 1 31.65 12.50 -23.61
CA MET A 1 31.28 11.73 -24.81
C MET A 1 31.12 10.27 -24.39
N GLN A 2 30.01 9.61 -24.72
CA GLN A 2 29.64 8.22 -24.40
C GLN A 2 28.99 8.01 -23.03
N PHE A 3 27.69 8.33 -22.94
CA PHE A 3 26.76 7.63 -22.07
C PHE A 3 25.36 7.67 -22.70
N ILE A 4 25.20 6.99 -23.80
CA ILE A 4 23.91 6.59 -24.40
C ILE A 4 24.07 5.12 -24.77
N GLN A 5 23.87 4.23 -23.80
CA GLN A 5 23.64 2.81 -24.09
C GLN A 5 22.91 2.15 -22.90
N GLN A 6 21.63 2.42 -22.75
CA GLN A 6 20.73 1.55 -22.01
C GLN A 6 19.24 1.62 -22.43
N PRO A 7 18.84 1.86 -23.67
CA PRO A 7 17.50 1.50 -24.12
C PRO A 7 17.38 0.11 -24.77
N LYS A 8 18.49 -0.54 -25.13
CA LYS A 8 18.42 -1.78 -25.95
C LYS A 8 17.98 -3.05 -25.19
N LEU A 9 18.17 -3.15 -23.88
CA LEU A 9 17.73 -4.34 -23.12
C LEU A 9 16.24 -4.33 -22.80
N ARG A 10 15.65 -3.15 -22.61
CA ARG A 10 14.21 -3.04 -22.26
C ARG A 10 13.28 -3.29 -23.46
N LEU A 11 13.66 -2.83 -24.66
CA LEU A 11 12.96 -3.18 -25.88
C LEU A 11 13.11 -4.66 -26.25
N SER A 12 14.22 -5.30 -25.87
CA SER A 12 14.45 -6.72 -26.17
C SER A 12 13.58 -7.66 -25.35
N MET A 13 13.22 -7.32 -24.10
CA MET A 13 12.30 -8.16 -23.31
C MET A 13 10.87 -8.10 -23.84
N ILE A 14 10.40 -6.94 -24.26
CA ILE A 14 9.08 -6.81 -24.93
C ILE A 14 9.10 -7.51 -26.28
N ALA A 15 10.19 -7.38 -27.04
CA ALA A 15 10.37 -8.08 -28.32
C ALA A 15 10.50 -9.60 -28.18
N VAL A 16 11.16 -10.09 -27.11
CA VAL A 16 11.25 -11.52 -26.78
C VAL A 16 9.88 -12.07 -26.34
N ALA A 17 9.11 -11.32 -25.54
CA ALA A 17 7.74 -11.70 -25.20
C ALA A 17 6.82 -11.75 -26.41
N CYS A 18 6.96 -10.81 -27.37
CA CYS A 18 6.24 -10.83 -28.64
C CYS A 18 6.72 -11.97 -29.56
N GLN A 19 8.01 -12.30 -29.58
CA GLN A 19 8.53 -13.41 -30.39
C GLN A 19 8.13 -14.77 -29.83
N LEU A 20 8.11 -14.97 -28.50
CA LEU A 20 7.59 -16.19 -27.89
C LEU A 20 6.08 -16.36 -28.08
N ALA A 21 5.32 -15.28 -28.16
CA ALA A 21 3.89 -15.32 -28.47
C ALA A 21 3.61 -15.67 -29.94
N CYS A 22 4.50 -15.32 -30.88
CA CYS A 22 4.34 -15.59 -32.32
C CYS A 22 4.77 -17.00 -32.74
N PHE A 23 5.62 -17.71 -31.99
CA PHE A 23 6.09 -19.06 -32.35
C PHE A 23 5.17 -20.19 -31.88
N GLY A 24 4.09 -19.92 -31.13
CA GLY A 24 3.12 -20.89 -30.60
C GLY A 24 1.82 -21.04 -31.40
N ILE A 25 1.65 -20.35 -32.53
CA ILE A 25 0.39 -20.42 -33.30
C ILE A 25 0.47 -21.56 -34.33
N SER A 26 0.28 -22.78 -33.89
CA SER A 26 -0.15 -23.87 -34.74
C SER A 26 -1.67 -23.92 -34.73
N THR A 27 -2.29 -23.80 -35.92
CA THR A 27 -3.71 -23.79 -36.15
C THR A 27 -4.37 -25.09 -35.69
N ALA A 28 -5.09 -25.04 -34.55
CA ALA A 28 -5.99 -26.11 -34.16
C ALA A 28 -7.42 -25.77 -34.54
N HIS A 29 -8.04 -26.63 -35.34
CA HIS A 29 -9.45 -26.54 -35.76
C HIS A 29 -10.37 -26.76 -34.56
N ALA A 30 -11.32 -25.84 -34.37
CA ALA A 30 -12.32 -25.94 -33.32
C ALA A 30 -13.35 -27.02 -33.64
N GLN A 31 -13.43 -28.06 -32.79
CA GLN A 31 -14.60 -28.90 -32.67
C GLN A 31 -15.52 -28.39 -31.56
N THR A 32 -16.80 -28.27 -31.86
CA THR A 32 -17.87 -27.90 -30.95
C THR A 32 -17.95 -28.89 -29.77
N ALA A 33 -17.77 -28.43 -28.57
CA ALA A 33 -17.99 -29.20 -27.34
C ALA A 33 -19.23 -28.67 -26.62
N ASP A 34 -20.06 -29.61 -26.16
CA ASP A 34 -21.27 -29.39 -25.39
C ASP A 34 -21.08 -28.43 -24.20
N GLU A 35 -22.09 -27.58 -23.99
CA GLU A 35 -22.16 -26.63 -22.88
C GLU A 35 -22.28 -27.38 -21.55
N ALA A 36 -21.14 -27.68 -20.91
CA ALA A 36 -21.12 -27.98 -19.49
C ALA A 36 -21.49 -26.70 -18.75
N THR A 37 -22.57 -26.71 -17.99
CA THR A 37 -23.15 -25.60 -17.23
C THR A 37 -22.10 -24.93 -16.36
N LYS A 38 -21.49 -23.87 -16.88
CA LYS A 38 -20.66 -22.94 -16.08
C LYS A 38 -21.62 -22.27 -15.11
N VAL A 39 -21.46 -22.52 -13.81
CA VAL A 39 -21.98 -21.60 -12.80
C VAL A 39 -21.09 -20.36 -12.87
N VAL A 40 -21.33 -19.53 -13.86
CA VAL A 40 -20.91 -18.14 -13.86
C VAL A 40 -21.80 -17.51 -12.79
N ILE A 41 -21.22 -17.21 -11.63
CA ILE A 41 -21.83 -16.24 -10.72
C ILE A 41 -21.77 -14.93 -11.49
N THR A 42 -22.79 -14.67 -12.30
CA THR A 42 -23.11 -13.34 -12.80
C THR A 42 -23.59 -12.57 -11.58
N ALA A 43 -22.63 -12.02 -10.82
CA ALA A 43 -22.93 -11.00 -9.84
C ALA A 43 -23.73 -9.94 -10.59
N LYS A 44 -24.99 -9.70 -10.17
CA LYS A 44 -25.80 -8.65 -10.78
C LYS A 44 -25.00 -7.36 -10.74
N LYS A 45 -24.94 -6.67 -11.88
CA LYS A 45 -24.25 -5.37 -12.03
C LYS A 45 -25.00 -4.31 -11.24
N THR A 46 -24.75 -4.23 -9.95
CA THR A 46 -25.40 -3.31 -9.03
C THR A 46 -24.41 -2.23 -8.61
N GLY A 47 -24.84 -0.97 -8.52
CA GLY A 47 -23.97 0.13 -8.12
C GLY A 47 -22.76 0.31 -9.03
N MET A 48 -22.87 0.01 -10.33
CA MET A 48 -21.82 0.19 -11.34
C MET A 48 -20.52 -0.62 -11.08
N GLY A 49 -20.59 -1.70 -10.31
CA GLY A 49 -19.44 -2.48 -9.89
C GLY A 49 -18.80 -2.03 -8.59
N LEU A 50 -19.36 -0.99 -7.94
CA LEU A 50 -18.93 -0.52 -6.61
C LEU A 50 -19.54 -1.34 -5.47
N MET A 51 -20.50 -2.21 -5.74
CA MET A 51 -21.14 -3.09 -4.76
C MET A 51 -21.32 -4.50 -5.31
N VAL A 52 -21.28 -5.46 -4.43
CA VAL A 52 -21.65 -6.86 -4.67
C VAL A 52 -22.63 -7.33 -3.59
N THR A 53 -23.35 -8.42 -3.88
CA THR A 53 -24.13 -9.13 -2.86
C THR A 53 -23.19 -9.73 -1.81
N GLU A 54 -23.34 -9.30 -0.57
CA GLU A 54 -22.51 -9.76 0.57
C GLU A 54 -23.36 -10.57 1.55
N ASP A 55 -22.91 -11.79 1.83
CA ASP A 55 -23.53 -12.68 2.82
C ASP A 55 -22.68 -12.84 4.10
N ALA A 56 -21.47 -12.27 4.12
CA ALA A 56 -20.59 -12.37 5.29
C ALA A 56 -21.22 -11.68 6.52
N PRO A 57 -21.18 -12.30 7.71
CA PRO A 57 -21.72 -11.71 8.95
C PRO A 57 -20.78 -10.64 9.53
N LYS A 58 -20.36 -9.68 8.70
CA LYS A 58 -19.49 -8.55 9.07
C LYS A 58 -19.59 -7.43 8.05
N ALA A 59 -19.09 -6.23 8.40
CA ALA A 59 -18.98 -5.11 7.46
C ALA A 59 -17.90 -5.41 6.40
N ARG A 60 -18.30 -5.38 5.12
CA ARG A 60 -17.42 -5.57 3.96
C ARG A 60 -17.98 -4.83 2.76
N SER A 61 -17.11 -4.18 1.98
CA SER A 61 -17.41 -3.57 0.70
C SER A 61 -16.44 -4.09 -0.34
N THR A 62 -16.95 -4.39 -1.54
CA THR A 62 -16.17 -4.99 -2.63
C THR A 62 -16.45 -4.24 -3.92
N ILE A 63 -15.39 -3.87 -4.64
CA ILE A 63 -15.44 -3.33 -6.01
C ILE A 63 -15.01 -4.41 -7.00
N THR A 64 -15.59 -4.38 -8.19
CA THR A 64 -15.37 -5.40 -9.23
C THR A 64 -14.57 -4.85 -10.41
N ALA A 65 -14.14 -5.73 -11.31
CA ALA A 65 -13.48 -5.36 -12.56
C ALA A 65 -14.30 -4.34 -13.38
N GLU A 66 -15.64 -4.36 -13.31
CA GLU A 66 -16.49 -3.40 -14.01
C GLU A 66 -16.22 -1.95 -13.58
N GLU A 67 -16.04 -1.71 -12.29
CA GLU A 67 -15.65 -0.39 -11.78
C GLU A 67 -14.20 -0.06 -12.14
N LEU A 68 -13.28 -1.01 -11.96
CA LEU A 68 -11.86 -0.83 -12.22
C LEU A 68 -11.57 -0.51 -13.70
N GLU A 69 -12.29 -1.12 -14.65
CA GLU A 69 -12.17 -0.85 -16.09
C GLU A 69 -12.65 0.55 -16.51
N LYS A 70 -13.40 1.26 -15.69
CA LYS A 70 -13.83 2.64 -15.91
C LYS A 70 -12.88 3.67 -15.31
N GLN A 71 -12.06 3.26 -14.36
CA GLN A 71 -11.05 4.11 -13.74
C GLN A 71 -9.83 4.27 -14.65
N ARG A 72 -8.98 5.26 -14.33
CA ARG A 72 -7.70 5.44 -15.04
C ARG A 72 -6.78 4.25 -14.81
N PRO A 73 -6.21 3.61 -15.86
CA PRO A 73 -5.39 2.40 -15.73
C PRO A 73 -4.09 2.57 -14.93
N THR A 74 -3.66 3.79 -14.64
CA THR A 74 -2.52 4.07 -13.75
C THR A 74 -2.93 4.31 -12.31
N GLY A 75 -4.23 4.23 -11.96
CA GLY A 75 -4.73 4.30 -10.60
C GLY A 75 -4.08 3.23 -9.71
N ASN A 76 -3.92 3.54 -8.44
CA ASN A 76 -3.44 2.58 -7.45
C ASN A 76 -4.59 2.03 -6.59
N ALA A 77 -4.33 0.96 -5.82
CA ALA A 77 -5.34 0.30 -5.00
C ALA A 77 -6.05 1.24 -4.00
N PHE A 78 -5.38 2.27 -3.48
CA PHE A 78 -6.02 3.23 -2.57
C PHE A 78 -7.01 4.15 -3.31
N GLU A 79 -6.69 4.50 -4.55
CA GLU A 79 -7.59 5.29 -5.40
C GLU A 79 -8.83 4.48 -5.77
N ALA A 80 -8.67 3.21 -6.08
CA ALA A 80 -9.77 2.31 -6.40
C ALA A 80 -10.83 2.24 -5.29
N LEU A 81 -10.40 2.24 -4.03
CA LEU A 81 -11.26 2.14 -2.85
C LEU A 81 -11.87 3.48 -2.39
N GLU A 82 -11.53 4.60 -3.02
CA GLU A 82 -11.83 5.95 -2.50
C GLU A 82 -13.31 6.29 -2.31
N MET A 83 -14.19 5.63 -3.06
CA MET A 83 -15.63 5.84 -3.01
C MET A 83 -16.33 5.05 -1.91
N LEU A 84 -15.66 4.05 -1.32
CA LEU A 84 -16.25 3.19 -0.29
C LEU A 84 -16.48 3.93 1.03
N PRO A 85 -17.48 3.51 1.85
CA PRO A 85 -17.80 4.17 3.11
C PRO A 85 -16.63 4.12 4.09
N SER A 86 -16.41 5.21 4.82
CA SER A 86 -15.32 5.41 5.81
C SER A 86 -13.89 5.21 5.29
N VAL A 87 -13.69 5.02 3.99
CA VAL A 87 -12.37 5.01 3.35
C VAL A 87 -11.95 6.45 3.07
N ASN A 88 -10.86 6.88 3.68
CA ASN A 88 -10.25 8.19 3.42
C ASN A 88 -8.93 7.99 2.67
N SER A 89 -9.05 7.86 1.35
CA SER A 89 -7.91 7.78 0.43
C SER A 89 -7.52 9.17 -0.04
N TYR A 90 -6.23 9.45 -0.12
CA TYR A 90 -5.67 10.66 -0.70
C TYR A 90 -4.40 10.32 -1.46
N ASN A 91 -4.36 10.67 -2.74
CA ASN A 91 -3.19 10.47 -3.57
C ASN A 91 -2.25 11.68 -3.48
N TYR A 92 -0.95 11.43 -3.59
CA TYR A 92 0.05 12.50 -3.63
C TYR A 92 0.05 13.23 -4.98
N ASP A 93 -0.51 12.58 -6.01
CA ASP A 93 -0.56 13.08 -7.38
C ASP A 93 -1.86 12.67 -8.10
N SER A 94 -2.00 13.10 -9.35
CA SER A 94 -3.14 12.75 -10.21
C SER A 94 -2.89 11.56 -11.12
N THR A 95 -1.66 11.04 -11.20
CA THR A 95 -1.32 9.97 -12.14
C THR A 95 -1.36 8.57 -11.51
N GLY A 96 -1.31 8.50 -10.16
CA GLY A 96 -1.29 7.26 -9.39
C GLY A 96 0.09 6.61 -9.27
N LEU A 97 1.14 7.22 -9.85
CA LEU A 97 2.49 6.64 -9.89
C LEU A 97 3.39 7.06 -8.71
N PHE A 98 2.96 8.02 -7.87
CA PHE A 98 3.77 8.58 -6.78
C PHE A 98 3.34 8.12 -5.38
N GLY A 99 2.36 7.23 -5.29
CA GLY A 99 1.84 6.73 -4.03
C GLY A 99 0.66 7.53 -3.48
N GLY A 100 0.31 7.22 -2.24
CA GLY A 100 -0.85 7.83 -1.56
C GLY A 100 -0.95 7.37 -0.11
N GLY A 101 -1.96 7.88 0.58
CA GLY A 101 -2.33 7.46 1.92
C GLY A 101 -3.75 6.93 1.99
N LEU A 102 -3.99 6.06 2.96
CA LEU A 102 -5.29 5.48 3.25
C LEU A 102 -5.53 5.45 4.75
N THR A 103 -6.70 5.94 5.17
CA THR A 103 -7.23 5.60 6.49
C THR A 103 -8.62 4.97 6.36
N LEU A 104 -8.91 3.97 7.19
CA LEU A 104 -10.18 3.28 7.26
C LEU A 104 -10.74 3.42 8.66
N ARG A 105 -11.89 4.08 8.85
CA ARG A 105 -12.44 4.39 10.19
C ARG A 105 -11.41 5.05 11.13
N GLY A 106 -10.46 5.84 10.58
CA GLY A 106 -9.35 6.45 11.32
C GLY A 106 -8.16 5.53 11.63
N PHE A 107 -8.16 4.29 11.17
CA PHE A 107 -6.96 3.45 11.13
C PHE A 107 -6.07 3.84 9.95
N ASN A 108 -4.80 4.02 10.19
CA ASN A 108 -3.84 4.27 9.11
C ASN A 108 -3.48 2.97 8.35
N SER A 109 -2.92 3.08 7.17
CA SER A 109 -2.61 1.92 6.32
C SER A 109 -1.68 0.89 6.98
N ASP A 110 -0.79 1.30 7.90
CA ASP A 110 0.06 0.41 8.69
C ASP A 110 -0.70 -0.36 9.81
N GLN A 111 -1.98 -0.08 9.99
CA GLN A 111 -2.91 -0.78 10.90
C GLN A 111 -3.95 -1.61 10.15
N ILE A 112 -3.87 -1.66 8.83
CA ILE A 112 -4.77 -2.39 7.94
C ILE A 112 -3.98 -3.49 7.26
N GLY A 113 -4.47 -4.73 7.34
CA GLY A 113 -3.87 -5.85 6.61
C GLY A 113 -4.07 -5.68 5.11
N ALA A 114 -3.02 -5.87 4.33
CA ALA A 114 -3.07 -5.82 2.87
C ALA A 114 -2.69 -7.17 2.28
N THR A 115 -3.48 -7.67 1.33
CA THR A 115 -3.22 -8.93 0.66
C THR A 115 -3.39 -8.85 -0.85
N ILE A 116 -2.60 -9.65 -1.59
CA ILE A 116 -2.82 -9.94 -3.01
C ILE A 116 -3.02 -11.46 -3.11
N ASN A 117 -4.20 -11.90 -3.58
CA ASN A 117 -4.58 -13.31 -3.64
C ASN A 117 -4.37 -14.06 -2.30
N GLY A 118 -4.56 -13.37 -1.16
CA GLY A 118 -4.33 -13.93 0.17
C GLY A 118 -2.88 -13.86 0.67
N VAL A 119 -1.92 -13.41 -0.13
CA VAL A 119 -0.52 -13.19 0.29
C VAL A 119 -0.38 -11.84 0.99
N PRO A 120 0.17 -11.75 2.21
CA PRO A 120 0.36 -10.49 2.91
C PRO A 120 1.44 -9.63 2.23
N VAL A 121 1.12 -8.35 1.95
CA VAL A 121 2.02 -7.43 1.23
C VAL A 121 2.43 -6.19 2.04
N ASN A 122 1.94 -6.03 3.27
CA ASN A 122 2.46 -5.00 4.17
C ASN A 122 3.98 -5.16 4.35
N ASP A 123 4.72 -4.07 4.45
CA ASP A 123 6.15 -4.09 4.80
C ASP A 123 6.38 -4.83 6.13
N SER A 124 7.37 -5.70 6.18
CA SER A 124 7.60 -6.56 7.37
C SER A 124 8.22 -5.82 8.55
N GLY A 125 8.85 -4.68 8.32
CA GLY A 125 9.46 -3.85 9.35
C GLY A 125 8.49 -2.83 9.93
N SER A 126 7.86 -2.02 9.08
CA SER A 126 6.99 -0.89 9.44
C SER A 126 5.50 -1.19 9.37
N PHE A 127 5.10 -2.25 8.70
CA PHE A 127 3.72 -2.59 8.28
C PHE A 127 3.09 -1.62 7.26
N SER A 128 3.86 -0.67 6.74
CA SER A 128 3.39 0.26 5.73
C SER A 128 2.91 -0.46 4.47
N VAL A 129 1.97 0.17 3.77
CA VAL A 129 1.41 -0.29 2.50
C VAL A 129 1.77 0.71 1.42
N TYR A 130 2.36 0.23 0.33
CA TYR A 130 2.83 1.05 -0.79
C TYR A 130 2.02 0.72 -2.05
N PRO A 131 0.91 1.44 -2.32
CA PRO A 131 -0.06 1.04 -3.33
C PRO A 131 0.47 1.03 -4.77
N GLN A 132 1.54 1.78 -5.05
CA GLN A 132 2.20 1.82 -6.37
C GLN A 132 3.06 0.58 -6.68
N GLU A 133 3.25 -0.33 -5.72
CA GLU A 133 4.08 -1.53 -5.86
C GLU A 133 3.27 -2.79 -6.21
N TYR A 134 1.95 -2.67 -6.37
CA TYR A 134 1.06 -3.80 -6.55
C TYR A 134 0.73 -4.07 -8.02
N VAL A 135 -0.22 -4.97 -8.24
CA VAL A 135 -0.71 -5.45 -9.54
C VAL A 135 -1.12 -4.28 -10.45
N ASP A 136 -0.95 -4.43 -11.74
CA ASP A 136 -1.59 -3.55 -12.70
C ASP A 136 -3.13 -3.65 -12.56
N GLN A 137 -3.81 -2.51 -12.57
CA GLN A 137 -5.27 -2.45 -12.39
C GLN A 137 -6.00 -3.25 -13.45
N GLU A 138 -5.44 -3.36 -14.66
CA GLU A 138 -5.97 -4.16 -15.77
C GLU A 138 -5.99 -5.67 -15.48
N ASN A 139 -5.20 -6.14 -14.51
CA ASN A 139 -5.17 -7.51 -14.06
C ASN A 139 -5.93 -7.73 -12.75
N THR A 140 -6.57 -6.70 -12.20
CA THR A 140 -7.35 -6.78 -10.96
C THR A 140 -8.81 -7.08 -11.27
N CYS A 141 -9.34 -8.18 -10.73
CA CYS A 141 -10.74 -8.57 -10.88
C CYS A 141 -11.66 -8.08 -9.76
N SER A 142 -11.12 -7.92 -8.57
CA SER A 142 -11.84 -7.29 -7.46
C SER A 142 -10.87 -6.74 -6.41
N GLU A 143 -11.32 -5.70 -5.72
CA GLU A 143 -10.72 -5.22 -4.49
C GLU A 143 -11.78 -5.14 -3.40
N PHE A 144 -11.41 -5.47 -2.18
CA PHE A 144 -12.34 -5.44 -1.06
C PHE A 144 -11.71 -4.79 0.17
N VAL A 145 -12.57 -4.24 1.01
CA VAL A 145 -12.25 -3.75 2.34
C VAL A 145 -13.15 -4.47 3.34
N THR A 146 -12.57 -5.01 4.40
CA THR A 146 -13.31 -5.48 5.59
C THR A 146 -13.06 -4.50 6.70
N GLN A 147 -14.12 -3.77 7.08
CA GLN A 147 -14.02 -2.69 8.05
C GLN A 147 -13.99 -3.26 9.47
N GLY A 148 -12.89 -3.08 10.18
CA GLY A 148 -12.74 -3.40 11.60
C GLY A 148 -12.45 -4.86 11.94
N SER A 149 -12.92 -5.84 11.18
CA SER A 149 -12.60 -7.26 11.39
C SER A 149 -11.78 -7.84 10.24
N THR A 150 -11.10 -8.94 10.46
CA THR A 150 -10.42 -9.71 9.41
C THR A 150 -11.07 -11.07 9.28
N ASP A 151 -10.78 -11.81 8.20
CA ASP A 151 -11.13 -13.22 8.13
C ASP A 151 -10.23 -14.03 9.09
N VAL A 152 -10.74 -15.14 9.62
CA VAL A 152 -10.03 -15.92 10.64
C VAL A 152 -8.71 -16.50 10.10
N ASP A 153 -8.67 -16.83 8.81
CA ASP A 153 -7.51 -17.36 8.09
C ASP A 153 -6.59 -16.26 7.52
N SER A 154 -6.92 -14.98 7.76
CA SER A 154 -6.12 -13.86 7.26
C SER A 154 -4.72 -13.87 7.86
N PRO A 155 -3.64 -13.92 7.04
CA PRO A 155 -2.26 -14.02 7.51
C PRO A 155 -1.72 -12.64 7.94
N GLN A 156 -2.19 -12.12 9.07
CA GLN A 156 -1.93 -10.76 9.50
C GLN A 156 -1.38 -10.66 10.92
N VAL A 157 -0.33 -9.85 11.10
CA VAL A 157 0.22 -9.45 12.39
C VAL A 157 0.19 -7.93 12.61
N GLY A 158 -0.45 -7.20 11.70
CA GLY A 158 -0.55 -5.73 11.67
C GLY A 158 -1.93 -5.23 11.25
N ALA A 159 -3.04 -5.85 11.70
CA ALA A 159 -4.38 -5.58 11.17
C ALA A 159 -5.39 -5.24 12.27
N THR A 160 -5.13 -4.20 13.08
CA THR A 160 -6.10 -3.73 14.09
C THR A 160 -7.33 -3.06 13.49
N GLY A 161 -7.24 -2.53 12.26
CA GLY A 161 -8.30 -1.79 11.57
C GLY A 161 -9.12 -2.58 10.56
N GLY A 162 -8.88 -3.86 10.42
CA GLY A 162 -9.44 -4.69 9.35
C GLY A 162 -8.42 -4.98 8.25
N ASN A 163 -8.89 -5.31 7.06
CA ASN A 163 -7.99 -5.56 5.93
C ASN A 163 -8.59 -5.09 4.60
N PHE A 164 -7.72 -4.89 3.62
CA PHE A 164 -8.11 -4.86 2.23
C PHE A 164 -7.39 -5.96 1.44
N GLY A 165 -7.96 -6.35 0.31
CA GLY A 165 -7.39 -7.37 -0.53
C GLY A 165 -7.61 -7.09 -2.01
N ILE A 166 -6.63 -7.48 -2.81
CA ILE A 166 -6.66 -7.44 -4.26
C ILE A 166 -6.75 -8.89 -4.74
N ASN A 167 -7.72 -9.18 -5.59
CA ASN A 167 -7.83 -10.47 -6.28
C ASN A 167 -7.53 -10.26 -7.76
N THR A 168 -6.50 -10.93 -8.26
CA THR A 168 -6.11 -10.85 -9.66
C THR A 168 -7.02 -11.68 -10.54
N CYS A 169 -7.12 -11.30 -11.83
CA CYS A 169 -7.89 -12.03 -12.81
C CYS A 169 -7.18 -13.33 -13.21
N ASN A 170 -7.95 -14.39 -13.36
CA ASN A 170 -7.47 -15.66 -13.93
C ASN A 170 -7.13 -15.49 -15.43
N PRO A 171 -6.32 -16.38 -15.99
CA PRO A 171 -6.16 -16.51 -17.43
C PRO A 171 -7.52 -16.77 -18.11
N GLU A 172 -7.74 -16.21 -19.30
CA GLU A 172 -8.96 -16.42 -20.09
C GLU A 172 -9.03 -17.83 -20.67
N ASP A 173 -10.25 -18.34 -20.91
CA ASP A 173 -10.46 -19.65 -21.56
C ASP A 173 -10.19 -19.60 -23.07
N LYS A 174 -10.24 -18.41 -23.68
CA LYS A 174 -9.97 -18.19 -25.10
C LYS A 174 -8.67 -17.43 -25.28
N GLN A 175 -7.96 -17.76 -26.35
CA GLN A 175 -6.77 -16.97 -26.73
C GLN A 175 -7.16 -15.51 -26.91
N ARG A 176 -6.34 -14.63 -26.37
CA ARG A 176 -6.54 -13.20 -26.44
C ARG A 176 -5.21 -12.47 -26.32
N VAL A 177 -5.03 -11.45 -27.13
CA VAL A 177 -3.99 -10.43 -26.92
C VAL A 177 -4.71 -9.12 -26.65
N ARG A 178 -4.51 -8.54 -25.47
CA ARG A 178 -5.04 -7.22 -25.08
C ARG A 178 -3.93 -6.19 -25.12
N VAL A 179 -4.17 -5.09 -25.84
CA VAL A 179 -3.28 -3.93 -25.91
C VAL A 179 -4.02 -2.71 -25.38
N MET A 180 -3.36 -1.93 -24.52
CA MET A 180 -3.89 -0.67 -24.03
C MET A 180 -2.80 0.41 -24.08
N GLN A 181 -3.20 1.63 -24.48
CA GLN A 181 -2.35 2.81 -24.45
C GLN A 181 -3.10 3.93 -23.74
N THR A 182 -2.54 4.41 -22.65
CA THR A 182 -3.03 5.59 -21.91
C THR A 182 -2.11 6.77 -22.15
N LEU A 183 -2.69 7.90 -22.48
CA LEU A 183 -2.01 9.19 -22.63
C LEU A 183 -2.71 10.24 -21.77
N GLY A 184 -1.96 11.18 -21.19
CA GLY A 184 -2.56 12.20 -20.34
C GLY A 184 -1.69 13.43 -20.17
N GLN A 185 -2.20 14.38 -19.40
CA GLN A 185 -1.43 15.54 -18.93
C GLN A 185 -0.19 15.08 -18.17
N LEU A 186 0.73 15.98 -17.86
CA LEU A 186 1.99 15.67 -17.16
C LEU A 186 2.81 14.60 -17.87
N ASN A 187 2.78 14.59 -19.21
CA ASN A 187 3.47 13.59 -20.04
C ASN A 187 3.14 12.13 -19.64
N LEU A 188 1.94 11.90 -19.05
CA LEU A 188 1.51 10.55 -18.72
C LEU A 188 1.45 9.69 -19.98
N SER A 189 2.14 8.58 -19.94
CA SER A 189 2.07 7.51 -20.93
C SER A 189 2.13 6.16 -20.23
N LYS A 190 1.15 5.27 -20.51
CA LYS A 190 1.22 3.86 -20.09
C LYS A 190 0.89 2.99 -21.29
N THR A 191 1.78 2.05 -21.59
CA THR A 191 1.55 0.95 -22.53
C THR A 191 1.38 -0.33 -21.73
N PHE A 192 0.32 -1.08 -22.01
CA PHE A 192 0.03 -2.37 -21.40
C PHE A 192 -0.23 -3.42 -22.47
N LEU A 193 0.36 -4.59 -22.32
CA LEU A 193 0.17 -5.76 -23.16
C LEU A 193 -0.15 -6.96 -22.27
N ARG A 194 -1.21 -7.73 -22.61
CA ARG A 194 -1.50 -9.01 -21.98
C ARG A 194 -1.81 -10.06 -23.05
N VAL A 195 -1.21 -11.22 -22.91
CA VAL A 195 -1.45 -12.39 -23.73
C VAL A 195 -2.04 -13.49 -22.87
N ASP A 196 -3.22 -13.98 -23.22
CA ASP A 196 -3.87 -15.14 -22.62
C ASP A 196 -3.76 -16.32 -23.59
N SER A 197 -3.31 -17.48 -23.10
CA SER A 197 -3.13 -18.70 -23.93
C SER A 197 -4.44 -19.32 -24.42
N GLY A 198 -5.55 -19.03 -23.73
CA GLY A 198 -6.74 -19.87 -23.77
C GLY A 198 -6.47 -21.24 -23.11
N LEU A 199 -7.48 -22.10 -23.13
CA LEU A 199 -7.31 -23.49 -22.71
C LEU A 199 -6.35 -24.21 -23.64
N LEU A 200 -5.33 -24.84 -23.10
CA LEU A 200 -4.36 -25.64 -23.85
C LEU A 200 -4.97 -26.98 -24.31
N SER A 201 -4.20 -27.77 -25.05
CA SER A 201 -4.64 -29.05 -25.63
C SER A 201 -5.14 -30.07 -24.58
N ASP A 202 -4.65 -29.98 -23.35
CA ASP A 202 -5.08 -30.79 -22.22
C ASP A 202 -6.46 -30.38 -21.64
N LYS A 203 -7.04 -29.26 -22.11
CA LYS A 203 -8.30 -28.65 -21.66
C LYS A 203 -8.36 -28.37 -20.15
N ARG A 204 -7.21 -28.30 -19.48
CA ARG A 204 -7.05 -28.09 -18.04
C ARG A 204 -6.12 -26.91 -17.72
N SER A 205 -5.10 -26.73 -18.55
CA SER A 205 -4.10 -25.70 -18.35
C SER A 205 -4.43 -24.44 -19.13
N LYS A 206 -4.17 -23.30 -18.53
CA LYS A 206 -4.18 -21.98 -19.17
C LYS A 206 -3.25 -21.04 -18.45
N PHE A 207 -2.70 -20.06 -19.15
CA PHE A 207 -1.85 -19.05 -18.58
C PHE A 207 -2.06 -17.67 -19.21
N PHE A 208 -1.61 -16.65 -18.52
CA PHE A 208 -1.40 -15.32 -19.10
C PHE A 208 -0.02 -14.77 -18.74
N LEU A 209 0.44 -13.87 -19.57
CA LEU A 209 1.59 -13.01 -19.32
C LEU A 209 1.20 -11.58 -19.70
N SER A 210 1.49 -10.61 -18.83
CA SER A 210 1.33 -9.20 -19.13
C SER A 210 2.57 -8.40 -18.77
N ALA A 211 2.77 -7.31 -19.50
CA ALA A 211 3.82 -6.35 -19.23
C ALA A 211 3.29 -4.92 -19.42
N SER A 212 3.74 -4.00 -18.60
CA SER A 212 3.44 -2.59 -18.77
C SER A 212 4.65 -1.70 -18.51
N HIS A 213 4.66 -0.55 -19.17
CA HIS A 213 5.55 0.56 -18.89
C HIS A 213 4.73 1.83 -18.70
N ALA A 214 4.92 2.51 -17.58
CA ALA A 214 4.24 3.77 -17.27
C ALA A 214 5.24 4.85 -16.88
N GLN A 215 5.00 6.09 -17.31
CA GLN A 215 5.76 7.27 -16.90
C GLN A 215 4.87 8.49 -16.81
N ALA A 216 5.24 9.42 -15.92
CA ALA A 216 4.60 10.74 -15.81
C ALA A 216 5.53 11.74 -15.13
N ASP A 217 5.29 13.02 -15.37
CA ASP A 217 5.92 14.11 -14.63
C ASP A 217 5.17 14.41 -13.33
N LYS A 218 5.85 15.02 -12.37
CA LYS A 218 5.22 15.56 -11.15
C LYS A 218 4.33 16.76 -11.49
N TRP A 219 3.24 16.93 -10.75
CA TRP A 219 2.38 18.10 -10.90
C TRP A 219 2.93 19.38 -10.25
N LYS A 220 3.92 19.25 -9.35
CA LYS A 220 4.65 20.37 -8.74
C LYS A 220 6.14 20.09 -8.72
N GLY A 221 6.96 21.15 -8.85
CA GLY A 221 8.41 21.03 -8.94
C GLY A 221 8.88 20.35 -10.24
N LYS A 222 10.07 19.76 -10.21
CA LYS A 222 10.65 18.95 -11.31
C LYS A 222 10.78 17.48 -10.92
N GLY A 223 10.92 16.65 -11.94
CA GLY A 223 11.05 15.21 -11.80
C GLY A 223 9.81 14.45 -12.24
N GLY A 224 9.84 13.14 -12.14
CA GLY A 224 8.78 12.28 -12.63
C GLY A 224 8.81 10.91 -11.96
N ALA A 225 7.97 10.03 -12.44
CA ALA A 225 7.91 8.63 -12.09
C ALA A 225 8.03 7.75 -13.32
N LYS A 226 8.64 6.57 -13.14
CA LYS A 226 8.66 5.47 -14.11
C LYS A 226 8.34 4.17 -13.38
N ARG A 227 7.53 3.32 -14.02
CA ARG A 227 7.17 2.01 -13.50
C ARG A 227 7.21 0.99 -14.62
N ASP A 228 7.97 -0.09 -14.42
CA ASP A 228 7.97 -1.29 -15.25
C ASP A 228 7.31 -2.42 -14.45
N HIS A 229 6.33 -3.11 -15.04
CA HIS A 229 5.55 -4.11 -14.34
C HIS A 229 5.31 -5.36 -15.20
N ILE A 230 5.34 -6.52 -14.56
CA ILE A 230 5.05 -7.82 -15.18
C ILE A 230 4.14 -8.60 -14.23
N ASP A 231 3.02 -9.11 -14.76
CA ASP A 231 2.21 -10.11 -14.09
C ASP A 231 2.13 -11.38 -14.95
N ALA A 232 2.13 -12.53 -14.30
CA ALA A 232 1.84 -13.80 -14.93
C ALA A 232 0.90 -14.63 -14.04
N GLY A 233 0.02 -15.38 -14.69
CA GLY A 233 -0.86 -16.33 -14.02
C GLY A 233 -0.87 -17.66 -14.76
N PHE A 234 -0.93 -18.74 -14.02
CA PHE A 234 -1.04 -20.11 -14.53
C PHE A 234 -2.10 -20.85 -13.73
N ASN A 235 -3.05 -21.47 -14.42
CA ASN A 235 -4.08 -22.29 -13.82
C ASN A 235 -3.98 -23.70 -14.39
N TYR A 236 -4.06 -24.68 -13.53
CA TYR A 236 -4.26 -26.07 -13.84
C TYR A 236 -5.44 -26.61 -13.04
N ASP A 237 -6.54 -26.91 -13.74
CA ASP A 237 -7.79 -27.39 -13.14
C ASP A 237 -8.00 -28.88 -13.49
N TRP A 238 -7.81 -29.80 -12.51
CA TRP A 238 -8.17 -31.22 -12.70
C TRP A 238 -9.67 -31.38 -12.87
N ASP A 239 -10.40 -30.65 -12.03
CA ASP A 239 -11.85 -30.53 -12.00
C ASP A 239 -12.25 -29.23 -11.24
N ARG A 240 -13.54 -29.03 -11.00
CA ARG A 240 -14.05 -27.83 -10.29
C ARG A 240 -13.62 -27.71 -8.82
N PHE A 241 -13.11 -28.79 -8.21
CA PHE A 241 -12.73 -28.84 -6.80
C PHE A 241 -11.22 -28.92 -6.60
N ASN A 242 -10.51 -29.46 -7.58
CA ASN A 242 -9.08 -29.73 -7.52
C ASN A 242 -8.33 -28.88 -8.54
N TYR A 243 -7.51 -27.95 -8.05
CA TYR A 243 -6.78 -27.02 -8.92
C TYR A 243 -5.49 -26.49 -8.28
N ILE A 244 -4.61 -26.00 -9.13
CA ILE A 244 -3.47 -25.17 -8.75
C ILE A 244 -3.50 -23.91 -9.60
N HIS A 245 -3.55 -22.74 -8.95
CA HIS A 245 -3.48 -21.42 -9.55
C HIS A 245 -2.23 -20.70 -9.03
N ALA A 246 -1.26 -20.47 -9.89
CA ALA A 246 -0.02 -19.79 -9.56
C ALA A 246 -0.02 -18.36 -10.14
N THR A 247 0.58 -17.43 -9.43
CA THR A 247 0.74 -16.04 -9.85
C THR A 247 2.14 -15.54 -9.59
N LEU A 248 2.67 -14.72 -10.50
CA LEU A 248 3.92 -13.98 -10.37
C LEU A 248 3.62 -12.50 -10.63
N LEU A 249 4.11 -11.66 -9.75
CA LEU A 249 4.16 -10.21 -9.89
C LEU A 249 5.62 -9.78 -9.83
N TYR A 250 6.08 -8.94 -10.75
CA TYR A 250 7.32 -8.20 -10.67
C TYR A 250 7.06 -6.72 -10.93
N ASN A 251 7.61 -5.86 -10.11
CA ASN A 251 7.45 -4.42 -10.23
C ASN A 251 8.80 -3.72 -9.98
N GLU A 252 9.11 -2.72 -10.80
CA GLU A 252 10.18 -1.77 -10.57
C GLU A 252 9.65 -0.35 -10.77
N ALA A 253 9.70 0.45 -9.73
CA ALA A 253 9.27 1.84 -9.75
C ALA A 253 10.39 2.76 -9.28
N VAL A 254 10.60 3.86 -10.01
CA VAL A 254 11.50 4.94 -9.61
C VAL A 254 10.76 6.25 -9.78
N ASN A 255 10.55 6.94 -8.68
CA ASN A 255 9.88 8.25 -8.71
C ASN A 255 10.64 9.29 -7.90
N ASN A 256 10.52 10.56 -8.29
CA ASN A 256 10.89 11.65 -7.40
C ASN A 256 9.79 11.86 -6.36
N ASN A 257 10.17 12.02 -5.10
CA ASN A 257 9.21 12.28 -4.03
C ASN A 257 8.48 13.61 -4.26
N ILE A 258 7.25 13.68 -3.82
CA ILE A 258 6.47 14.92 -3.73
C ILE A 258 6.64 15.44 -2.31
N ASN A 259 7.14 16.65 -2.16
CA ASN A 259 7.41 17.25 -0.86
C ASN A 259 6.11 17.55 -0.09
N SER A 260 6.00 17.04 1.14
CA SER A 260 5.00 17.54 2.08
C SER A 260 5.48 18.85 2.69
N ILE A 261 4.61 19.87 2.73
CA ILE A 261 4.99 21.22 3.13
C ILE A 261 4.10 21.76 4.24
N SER A 262 4.65 22.68 5.04
CA SER A 262 3.93 23.32 6.15
C SER A 262 3.01 24.45 5.66
N LEU A 263 2.12 24.94 6.52
CA LEU A 263 1.33 26.15 6.23
C LEU A 263 2.23 27.37 6.01
N SER A 264 3.32 27.47 6.75
CA SER A 264 4.31 28.53 6.56
C SER A 264 4.94 28.49 5.17
N ASP A 265 5.28 27.29 4.69
CA ASP A 265 5.83 27.11 3.34
C ASP A 265 4.81 27.48 2.27
N ILE A 266 3.54 27.07 2.43
CA ILE A 266 2.45 27.43 1.52
C ILE A 266 2.29 28.94 1.44
N ASN A 267 2.26 29.61 2.59
CA ASN A 267 2.07 31.08 2.67
C ASN A 267 3.26 31.84 2.07
N LYS A 268 4.49 31.34 2.26
CA LYS A 268 5.71 32.02 1.80
C LYS A 268 6.04 31.74 0.34
N ASN A 269 5.88 30.47 -0.09
CA ASN A 269 6.39 29.97 -1.37
C ASN A 269 5.28 29.54 -2.34
N GLY A 270 4.01 29.52 -1.88
CA GLY A 270 2.84 29.16 -2.67
C GLY A 270 2.53 27.66 -2.70
N TYR A 271 1.39 27.31 -3.32
CA TYR A 271 0.82 25.96 -3.36
C TYR A 271 1.68 24.94 -4.12
N TYR A 272 2.46 25.40 -5.12
CA TYR A 272 3.29 24.54 -5.98
C TYR A 272 4.73 24.40 -5.48
N TYR A 273 5.03 24.87 -4.26
CA TYR A 273 6.35 24.74 -3.67
C TYR A 273 6.75 23.27 -3.47
N ASP A 274 8.00 22.96 -3.87
CA ASP A 274 8.54 21.61 -3.82
C ASP A 274 10.06 21.65 -3.64
N PHE A 275 10.74 20.54 -3.87
CA PHE A 275 12.20 20.43 -3.85
C PHE A 275 12.90 21.41 -4.79
N SER A 276 14.13 21.78 -4.46
CA SER A 276 14.95 22.67 -5.28
C SER A 276 15.13 22.12 -6.70
N THR A 277 15.04 23.01 -7.69
CA THR A 277 15.24 22.67 -9.11
C THR A 277 16.63 23.05 -9.62
N LYS A 278 17.47 23.63 -8.75
CA LYS A 278 18.84 24.04 -9.06
C LYS A 278 19.82 23.30 -8.15
N PHE A 279 20.90 22.83 -8.75
CA PHE A 279 22.06 22.29 -8.08
C PHE A 279 23.26 23.17 -8.42
N PRO A 280 24.05 23.62 -7.44
CA PRO A 280 25.13 24.56 -7.68
C PRO A 280 26.37 23.94 -8.37
N GLY A 281 26.42 22.62 -8.44
CA GLY A 281 27.62 21.86 -8.76
C GLY A 281 28.50 21.64 -7.53
N HIS A 282 29.53 20.84 -7.68
CA HIS A 282 30.58 20.66 -6.68
C HIS A 282 31.61 21.81 -6.74
N LEU A 283 32.19 22.13 -5.61
CA LEU A 283 33.37 22.99 -5.56
C LEU A 283 34.55 22.28 -6.23
N THR A 284 35.43 23.05 -6.88
CA THR A 284 36.66 22.47 -7.47
C THR A 284 37.58 22.02 -6.34
N PRO A 285 37.96 20.72 -6.25
CA PRO A 285 38.85 20.23 -5.21
C PRO A 285 40.21 20.91 -5.25
N VAL A 286 40.73 21.35 -4.09
CA VAL A 286 42.08 22.02 -3.98
C VAL A 286 42.70 21.58 -2.67
N LYS A 287 43.75 20.74 -2.78
CA LYS A 287 44.48 20.23 -1.61
C LYS A 287 44.98 21.35 -0.69
N GLY A 288 44.76 21.17 0.62
CA GLY A 288 45.14 22.08 1.68
C GLY A 288 44.22 23.30 1.84
N THR A 289 43.06 23.31 1.14
CA THR A 289 42.07 24.39 1.22
C THR A 289 40.73 23.81 1.70
N VAL A 290 40.19 24.30 2.80
CA VAL A 290 38.87 23.84 3.30
C VAL A 290 37.75 24.29 2.37
N GLN A 291 37.01 23.36 1.84
CA GLN A 291 35.85 23.57 0.98
C GLN A 291 34.60 23.00 1.65
N ASP A 292 33.59 23.86 1.84
CA ASP A 292 32.38 23.51 2.58
C ASP A 292 31.14 23.65 1.70
N GLU A 293 30.77 22.55 1.02
CA GLU A 293 29.57 22.50 0.18
C GLU A 293 28.26 22.56 0.97
N SER A 294 28.29 22.40 2.31
CA SER A 294 27.08 22.59 3.12
C SER A 294 26.50 23.99 3.01
N LYS A 295 27.36 24.99 2.71
CA LYS A 295 26.98 26.39 2.56
C LYS A 295 26.26 26.69 1.24
N ILE A 296 26.46 25.86 0.22
CA ILE A 296 25.84 25.99 -1.10
C ILE A 296 24.76 24.92 -1.34
N ALA A 297 24.63 23.96 -0.46
CA ALA A 297 23.68 22.87 -0.55
C ALA A 297 22.24 23.38 -0.66
N PRO A 298 21.46 22.93 -1.67
CA PRO A 298 20.08 23.37 -1.81
C PRO A 298 19.22 23.01 -0.58
N SER A 299 18.35 23.97 -0.17
CA SER A 299 17.36 23.75 0.88
C SER A 299 16.00 24.32 0.42
N PRO A 300 14.94 23.49 0.28
CA PRO A 300 14.96 22.03 0.43
C PRO A 300 15.90 21.36 -0.55
N GLN A 301 16.26 20.11 -0.28
CA GLN A 301 17.21 19.34 -1.10
C GLN A 301 16.88 19.35 -2.59
N TYR A 302 17.87 19.05 -3.41
CA TYR A 302 17.71 19.04 -4.86
C TYR A 302 16.81 17.87 -5.32
N TYR A 303 15.90 18.09 -6.27
CA TYR A 303 14.87 17.10 -6.64
C TYR A 303 15.44 15.77 -7.14
N LYS A 304 16.60 15.73 -7.81
CA LYS A 304 17.24 14.47 -8.22
C LYS A 304 17.78 13.64 -7.04
N LEU A 305 17.94 14.27 -5.87
CA LEU A 305 18.31 13.64 -4.61
C LEU A 305 17.09 13.41 -3.70
N ALA A 306 15.88 13.54 -4.25
CA ALA A 306 14.62 13.21 -3.58
C ALA A 306 13.91 12.11 -4.38
N THR A 307 14.54 10.95 -4.52
CA THR A 307 14.05 9.84 -5.34
C THR A 307 13.71 8.61 -4.50
N ASN A 308 12.72 7.87 -4.94
CA ASN A 308 12.26 6.64 -4.32
C ASN A 308 12.37 5.48 -5.34
N PRO A 309 13.50 4.76 -5.37
CA PRO A 309 13.65 3.56 -6.18
C PRO A 309 13.20 2.33 -5.39
N PHE A 310 12.28 1.54 -5.95
CA PHE A 310 11.86 0.28 -5.35
C PHE A 310 11.56 -0.79 -6.40
N LYS A 311 11.97 -2.03 -6.11
CA LYS A 311 11.60 -3.21 -6.90
C LYS A 311 11.17 -4.35 -6.00
N ASN A 312 10.13 -5.05 -6.40
CA ASN A 312 9.61 -6.20 -5.68
C ASN A 312 9.11 -7.29 -6.61
N ALA A 313 9.05 -8.49 -6.05
CA ALA A 313 8.45 -9.64 -6.70
C ALA A 313 7.63 -10.45 -5.69
N VAL A 314 6.50 -10.97 -6.15
CA VAL A 314 5.64 -11.86 -5.38
C VAL A 314 5.34 -13.09 -6.23
N LEU A 315 5.71 -14.26 -5.72
CA LEU A 315 5.36 -15.55 -6.32
C LEU A 315 4.44 -16.27 -5.34
N SER A 316 3.31 -16.79 -5.81
CA SER A 316 2.40 -17.58 -5.00
C SER A 316 1.70 -18.66 -5.81
N ALA A 317 1.21 -19.68 -5.11
CA ALA A 317 0.40 -20.72 -5.73
C ALA A 317 -0.71 -21.14 -4.76
N THR A 318 -1.97 -21.00 -5.15
CA THR A 318 -3.11 -21.57 -4.42
C THR A 318 -3.39 -22.97 -4.96
N ALA A 319 -3.19 -24.00 -4.14
CA ALA A 319 -3.59 -25.36 -4.42
C ALA A 319 -4.82 -25.70 -3.60
N LYS A 320 -5.86 -26.25 -4.23
CA LYS A 320 -7.05 -26.79 -3.56
C LYS A 320 -7.23 -28.25 -3.96
N PHE A 321 -7.49 -29.10 -2.97
CA PHE A 321 -7.72 -30.51 -3.15
C PHE A 321 -8.94 -30.94 -2.34
N ARG A 322 -9.86 -31.65 -2.97
CA ARG A 322 -10.96 -32.33 -2.32
C ARG A 322 -10.49 -33.69 -1.84
N LEU A 323 -10.35 -33.86 -0.53
CA LEU A 323 -9.88 -35.10 0.09
C LEU A 323 -10.99 -36.16 0.31
N GLY A 324 -12.25 -35.71 0.23
CA GLY A 324 -13.46 -36.53 0.39
C GLY A 324 -14.69 -35.71 0.05
N GLU A 325 -15.89 -36.28 0.16
CA GLU A 325 -17.13 -35.57 -0.24
C GLU A 325 -17.30 -34.21 0.45
N ASN A 326 -16.89 -34.10 1.71
CA ASN A 326 -17.11 -32.93 2.57
C ASN A 326 -15.84 -32.31 3.09
N THR A 327 -14.66 -32.65 2.54
CA THR A 327 -13.37 -32.18 3.06
C THR A 327 -12.52 -31.57 1.96
N ASP A 328 -12.21 -30.30 2.09
CA ASP A 328 -11.34 -29.55 1.18
C ASP A 328 -10.06 -29.12 1.90
N LEU A 329 -8.91 -29.37 1.29
CA LEU A 329 -7.60 -28.88 1.71
C LEU A 329 -7.20 -27.73 0.80
N LYS A 330 -6.79 -26.59 1.37
CA LYS A 330 -6.22 -25.44 0.65
C LYS A 330 -4.81 -25.18 1.16
N ILE A 331 -3.86 -24.99 0.26
CA ILE A 331 -2.47 -24.64 0.58
C ILE A 331 -2.06 -23.45 -0.29
N LEU A 332 -1.49 -22.42 0.31
CA LEU A 332 -1.01 -21.20 -0.35
C LEU A 332 0.43 -20.92 0.08
N PRO A 333 1.45 -21.57 -0.53
CA PRO A 333 2.82 -21.15 -0.41
C PRO A 333 3.06 -19.85 -1.18
N TYR A 334 3.99 -19.00 -0.67
CA TYR A 334 4.38 -17.78 -1.33
C TYR A 334 5.83 -17.39 -1.00
N PHE A 335 6.37 -16.53 -1.85
CA PHE A 335 7.65 -15.88 -1.65
C PHE A 335 7.52 -14.41 -2.06
N TRP A 336 7.84 -13.50 -1.16
CA TRP A 336 7.90 -12.07 -1.42
C TRP A 336 9.35 -11.59 -1.32
N TYR A 337 9.79 -10.80 -2.29
CA TYR A 337 11.08 -10.14 -2.35
C TYR A 337 10.89 -8.65 -2.57
N GLY A 338 11.67 -7.81 -1.89
CA GLY A 338 11.74 -6.37 -2.15
C GLY A 338 13.11 -5.80 -1.89
N TYR A 339 13.49 -4.82 -2.70
CA TYR A 339 14.70 -4.03 -2.55
C TYR A 339 14.46 -2.60 -2.99
N GLY A 340 14.75 -1.64 -2.11
CA GLY A 340 14.61 -0.23 -2.44
C GLY A 340 14.63 0.69 -1.23
N SER A 341 14.24 1.93 -1.45
CA SER A 341 14.31 3.02 -0.49
C SER A 341 13.01 3.81 -0.50
N GLY A 342 12.62 4.38 0.65
CA GLY A 342 11.54 5.37 0.75
C GLY A 342 11.97 6.79 0.36
N GLY A 343 13.24 7.02 0.06
CA GLY A 343 13.75 8.30 -0.41
C GLY A 343 15.27 8.43 -0.31
N VAL A 344 15.91 8.68 -1.44
CA VAL A 344 17.29 9.14 -1.49
C VAL A 344 17.35 10.56 -0.96
N GLN A 345 18.43 10.92 -0.28
CA GLN A 345 18.61 12.18 0.42
C GLN A 345 19.93 12.83 0.05
N GLN A 346 19.90 14.15 -0.03
CA GLN A 346 21.09 14.99 -0.05
C GLN A 346 21.71 15.02 1.37
N ARG A 347 22.99 14.75 1.46
CA ARG A 347 23.73 14.82 2.70
C ARG A 347 25.07 15.54 2.49
N ALA A 348 25.30 16.65 3.19
CA ALA A 348 26.62 17.25 3.30
C ALA A 348 27.43 16.44 4.30
N MET A 349 28.53 15.81 3.85
CA MET A 349 29.35 14.92 4.64
C MET A 349 30.73 15.51 4.86
N THR A 350 31.09 15.68 6.13
CA THR A 350 32.40 16.20 6.52
C THR A 350 33.42 15.06 6.55
N GLU A 351 34.52 15.21 5.84
CA GLU A 351 35.55 14.20 5.65
C GLU A 351 36.31 13.85 6.94
N SER A 352 36.63 14.86 7.75
CA SER A 352 37.55 14.72 8.91
C SER A 352 36.99 13.97 10.10
N LYS A 353 35.63 13.79 10.23
CA LYS A 353 35.01 13.23 11.44
C LYS A 353 33.72 12.44 11.14
N GLY A 354 33.43 12.14 9.90
CA GLY A 354 32.14 11.57 9.51
C GLY A 354 32.10 10.05 9.54
N PHE A 355 33.17 9.35 9.82
CA PHE A 355 33.32 7.92 9.56
C PHE A 355 33.59 7.13 10.85
N LEU A 356 33.03 5.93 10.91
CA LEU A 356 33.25 5.00 11.99
C LEU A 356 34.72 4.48 11.95
N ASP A 357 35.46 4.66 13.00
CA ASP A 357 36.73 4.00 13.23
C ASP A 357 36.47 2.62 13.84
N SER A 358 36.82 1.55 13.11
CA SER A 358 36.56 0.16 13.51
C SER A 358 37.31 -0.27 14.77
N LYS A 359 38.43 0.40 15.13
CA LYS A 359 39.21 0.09 16.34
C LYS A 359 38.61 0.70 17.59
N SER A 360 38.17 1.96 17.49
CA SER A 360 37.61 2.70 18.63
C SER A 360 36.08 2.56 18.75
N GLY A 361 35.38 2.17 17.71
CA GLY A 361 33.92 2.17 17.63
C GLY A 361 33.31 3.58 17.68
N LYS A 362 34.09 4.62 17.41
CA LYS A 362 33.69 6.03 17.45
C LYS A 362 33.69 6.64 16.03
N LEU A 363 32.93 7.74 15.84
CA LEU A 363 32.93 8.50 14.58
C LEU A 363 34.12 9.48 14.55
N THR A 364 35.35 8.95 14.51
CA THR A 364 36.60 9.70 14.47
C THR A 364 37.40 9.46 13.20
N GLY A 365 36.91 8.57 12.34
CA GLY A 365 37.54 8.28 11.04
C GLY A 365 37.38 9.40 10.03
N ALA A 366 38.35 9.50 9.11
CA ALA A 366 38.36 10.48 8.03
C ALA A 366 38.48 9.75 6.69
N VAL A 367 37.85 10.32 5.65
CA VAL A 367 37.89 9.82 4.27
C VAL A 367 37.92 11.01 3.33
N ASP A 368 38.83 11.02 2.37
CA ASP A 368 38.85 11.96 1.24
C ASP A 368 37.69 11.59 0.30
N LEU A 369 36.69 12.45 0.17
CA LEU A 369 35.48 12.21 -0.64
C LEU A 369 35.54 12.83 -2.02
N ASN A 370 36.32 13.90 -2.19
CA ASN A 370 36.46 14.64 -3.45
C ASN A 370 37.73 14.31 -4.22
N GLY A 371 38.69 13.57 -3.61
CA GLY A 371 39.87 13.03 -4.24
C GLY A 371 41.01 14.04 -4.37
N ASP A 372 41.08 15.09 -3.55
CA ASP A 372 42.16 16.10 -3.62
C ASP A 372 43.40 15.72 -2.79
N GLY A 373 43.34 14.66 -2.03
CA GLY A 373 44.43 14.10 -1.23
C GLY A 373 44.53 14.69 0.16
N ASP A 374 43.43 15.29 0.69
CA ASP A 374 43.34 15.65 2.10
C ASP A 374 41.94 15.20 2.68
N THR A 375 41.56 15.68 3.85
CA THR A 375 40.29 15.32 4.49
C THR A 375 39.72 16.53 5.24
N LEU A 376 39.81 17.71 4.64
CA LEU A 376 39.41 18.96 5.28
C LEU A 376 37.99 19.40 4.87
N ASP A 377 37.41 18.74 3.91
CA ASP A 377 36.25 19.24 3.17
C ASP A 377 34.91 18.73 3.71
N THR A 378 33.85 19.36 3.26
CA THR A 378 32.46 18.88 3.37
C THR A 378 31.87 18.78 1.98
N VAL A 379 31.48 17.57 1.57
CA VAL A 379 31.05 17.24 0.22
C VAL A 379 29.58 16.82 0.21
N ILE A 380 28.81 17.27 -0.82
CA ILE A 380 27.42 16.84 -1.02
C ILE A 380 27.42 15.42 -1.60
N MET A 381 26.80 14.51 -0.87
CA MET A 381 26.69 13.08 -1.20
C MET A 381 25.21 12.66 -1.28
N ALA A 382 24.95 11.53 -1.93
CA ALA A 382 23.65 10.86 -1.90
C ALA A 382 23.65 9.73 -0.86
N ASN A 383 22.67 9.73 0.03
CA ASN A 383 22.52 8.73 1.09
C ASN A 383 21.07 8.29 1.19
N SER A 384 20.77 7.10 1.65
CA SER A 384 19.41 6.66 1.93
C SER A 384 19.37 5.47 2.87
N SER A 385 18.17 5.16 3.36
CA SER A 385 17.87 3.88 4.00
C SER A 385 17.33 2.90 2.95
N PHE A 386 18.14 1.93 2.56
CA PHE A 386 17.70 0.84 1.69
C PHE A 386 17.22 -0.36 2.51
N THR A 387 16.09 -0.92 2.10
CA THR A 387 15.59 -2.18 2.64
C THR A 387 15.80 -3.30 1.63
N ARG A 388 16.23 -4.46 2.12
CA ARG A 388 16.22 -5.72 1.39
C ARG A 388 15.44 -6.72 2.21
N THR A 389 14.34 -7.22 1.65
CA THR A 389 13.47 -8.15 2.36
C THR A 389 13.25 -9.42 1.54
N THR A 390 13.33 -10.57 2.18
CA THR A 390 12.87 -11.86 1.66
C THR A 390 11.89 -12.49 2.63
N ARG A 391 10.73 -12.96 2.12
CA ARG A 391 9.62 -13.46 2.95
C ARG A 391 9.02 -14.72 2.35
N PRO A 392 9.60 -15.93 2.59
CA PRO A 392 8.89 -17.18 2.39
C PRO A 392 7.76 -17.33 3.42
N GLY A 393 6.62 -17.82 2.96
CA GLY A 393 5.49 -18.13 3.84
C GLY A 393 4.54 -19.14 3.25
N VAL A 394 3.63 -19.63 4.07
CA VAL A 394 2.58 -20.58 3.68
C VAL A 394 1.36 -20.42 4.57
N THR A 395 0.18 -20.41 3.95
CA THR A 395 -1.10 -20.62 4.64
C THR A 395 -1.65 -21.99 4.24
N SER A 396 -2.08 -22.78 5.21
CA SER A 396 -2.74 -24.06 4.95
C SER A 396 -4.01 -24.17 5.78
N SER A 397 -5.11 -24.60 5.16
CA SER A 397 -6.38 -24.78 5.83
C SER A 397 -7.12 -26.01 5.33
N LEU A 398 -7.81 -26.66 6.26
CA LEU A 398 -8.75 -27.73 6.02
C LEU A 398 -10.16 -27.25 6.32
N THR A 399 -11.07 -27.43 5.38
CA THR A 399 -12.50 -27.17 5.57
C THR A 399 -13.23 -28.50 5.56
N HIS A 400 -14.01 -28.79 6.62
CA HIS A 400 -14.81 -30.00 6.73
C HIS A 400 -16.26 -29.63 7.02
N THR A 401 -17.20 -30.18 6.23
CA THR A 401 -18.64 -29.96 6.43
C THR A 401 -19.28 -31.18 7.04
N ILE A 402 -19.97 -31.01 8.16
CA ILE A 402 -20.70 -32.08 8.85
C ILE A 402 -22.06 -31.54 9.32
N GLY A 403 -23.15 -32.03 8.71
CA GLY A 403 -24.48 -31.47 8.96
C GLY A 403 -24.53 -29.98 8.68
N ASP A 404 -24.99 -29.19 9.65
CA ASP A 404 -25.11 -27.73 9.56
C ASP A 404 -23.79 -26.98 9.83
N HIS A 405 -22.72 -27.71 10.16
CA HIS A 405 -21.42 -27.16 10.54
C HIS A 405 -20.42 -27.20 9.39
N GLN A 406 -19.76 -26.09 9.12
CA GLN A 406 -18.59 -26.02 8.27
C GLN A 406 -17.39 -25.57 9.09
N ILE A 407 -16.53 -26.49 9.44
CA ILE A 407 -15.35 -26.29 10.28
C ILE A 407 -14.14 -25.98 9.40
N LEU A 408 -13.58 -24.79 9.57
CA LEU A 408 -12.33 -24.34 8.95
C LEU A 408 -11.23 -24.35 10.02
N GLY A 409 -10.17 -25.11 9.84
CA GLY A 409 -9.01 -25.10 10.71
C GLY A 409 -7.72 -25.01 9.92
N GLY A 410 -6.71 -24.36 10.46
CA GLY A 410 -5.46 -24.24 9.73
C GLY A 410 -4.38 -23.44 10.43
N PHE A 411 -3.31 -23.19 9.70
CA PHE A 411 -2.18 -22.41 10.17
C PHE A 411 -1.62 -21.52 9.07
N TRP A 412 -0.98 -20.45 9.48
CA TRP A 412 -0.11 -19.60 8.67
C TRP A 412 1.27 -19.54 9.30
N TRP A 413 2.31 -19.53 8.45
CA TRP A 413 3.70 -19.31 8.83
C TRP A 413 4.39 -18.39 7.83
N GLU A 414 5.24 -17.49 8.34
CA GLU A 414 6.09 -16.60 7.55
C GLU A 414 7.40 -16.33 8.27
N ARG A 415 8.50 -16.23 7.53
CA ARG A 415 9.78 -15.75 8.03
C ARG A 415 10.28 -14.63 7.15
N ALA A 416 10.27 -13.40 7.70
CA ALA A 416 10.81 -12.23 7.02
C ALA A 416 12.26 -11.99 7.47
N ASP A 417 13.19 -11.98 6.52
CA ASP A 417 14.57 -11.48 6.68
C ASP A 417 14.60 -10.07 6.09
N HIS A 418 14.67 -9.06 6.97
CA HIS A 418 14.53 -7.65 6.64
C HIS A 418 15.80 -6.90 7.03
N GLY A 419 16.69 -6.65 6.05
CA GLY A 419 17.89 -5.84 6.21
C GLY A 419 17.60 -4.38 5.84
N GLN A 420 18.11 -3.44 6.66
CA GLN A 420 18.05 -2.01 6.39
C GLN A 420 19.45 -1.43 6.49
N THR A 421 19.99 -0.97 5.35
CA THR A 421 21.33 -0.40 5.23
C THR A 421 21.25 1.06 4.80
N GLY A 422 22.29 1.83 5.08
CA GLY A 422 22.36 3.26 4.74
C GLY A 422 23.62 3.62 3.95
N PRO A 423 23.82 3.07 2.73
CA PRO A 423 24.99 3.38 1.93
C PRO A 423 24.99 4.85 1.49
N MET A 424 26.18 5.33 1.16
CA MET A 424 26.41 6.65 0.61
C MET A 424 27.19 6.52 -0.70
N VAL A 425 26.80 7.33 -1.71
CA VAL A 425 27.46 7.37 -3.02
C VAL A 425 27.73 8.82 -3.44
N PRO A 426 28.70 9.06 -4.33
CA PRO A 426 28.93 10.37 -4.91
C PRO A 426 27.73 10.91 -5.69
N VAL A 427 27.67 12.23 -5.80
CA VAL A 427 26.73 12.98 -6.61
C VAL A 427 27.48 13.53 -7.84
N ASN A 428 26.87 13.43 -9.01
CA ASN A 428 27.39 14.01 -10.24
C ASN A 428 27.27 15.55 -10.23
N ASN A 429 28.03 16.25 -11.07
CA ASN A 429 27.97 17.71 -11.22
C ASN A 429 26.59 18.23 -11.62
N ASP A 430 25.71 17.39 -12.16
CA ASP A 430 24.32 17.73 -12.48
C ASP A 430 23.34 17.49 -11.30
N GLY A 431 23.88 17.07 -10.14
CA GLY A 431 23.15 16.80 -8.90
C GLY A 431 22.46 15.44 -8.87
N SER A 432 22.62 14.57 -9.86
CA SER A 432 22.11 13.20 -9.80
C SER A 432 23.05 12.29 -8.99
N PRO A 433 22.53 11.29 -8.24
CA PRO A 433 23.40 10.27 -7.67
C PRO A 433 24.04 9.45 -8.79
N VAL A 434 25.24 8.93 -8.59
CA VAL A 434 25.91 8.05 -9.58
C VAL A 434 25.12 6.76 -9.82
N ASP A 435 24.29 6.36 -8.84
CA ASP A 435 23.37 5.23 -8.93
C ASP A 435 22.16 5.48 -8.02
N TYR A 436 20.92 5.42 -8.56
CA TYR A 436 19.70 5.61 -7.78
C TYR A 436 19.45 4.51 -6.74
N TYR A 437 19.97 3.30 -6.96
CA TYR A 437 19.90 2.21 -6.00
C TYR A 437 21.06 2.20 -5.00
N LEU A 438 21.97 3.16 -5.07
CA LEU A 438 23.16 3.36 -4.23
C LEU A 438 24.01 2.07 -4.06
N GLN A 439 24.13 1.27 -5.12
CA GLN A 439 24.91 0.02 -5.14
C GLN A 439 26.30 0.18 -5.74
N LYS A 440 26.48 1.21 -6.58
CA LYS A 440 27.75 1.49 -7.27
C LYS A 440 28.49 2.61 -6.56
N ASP A 441 29.82 2.53 -6.59
CA ASP A 441 30.72 3.55 -6.05
C ASP A 441 30.39 3.97 -4.61
N GLN A 442 30.02 2.97 -3.78
CA GLN A 442 29.74 3.20 -2.37
C GLN A 442 30.98 3.71 -1.65
N VAL A 443 30.81 4.75 -0.85
CA VAL A 443 31.87 5.28 -0.01
C VAL A 443 32.33 4.23 0.99
N THR A 444 33.64 4.05 1.10
CA THR A 444 34.28 3.13 2.03
C THR A 444 35.03 3.89 3.12
N ARG A 445 35.14 3.28 4.28
CA ARG A 445 35.97 3.74 5.38
C ARG A 445 37.46 3.48 5.10
N ALA A 446 38.35 4.01 5.89
CA ALA A 446 39.80 3.78 5.77
C ALA A 446 40.19 2.29 5.88
N ASP A 447 39.38 1.44 6.52
CA ASP A 447 39.59 -0.01 6.62
C ASP A 447 39.01 -0.80 5.45
N GLY A 448 38.46 -0.12 4.42
CA GLY A 448 37.85 -0.72 3.24
C GLY A 448 36.40 -1.18 3.44
N SER A 449 35.83 -1.11 4.65
CA SER A 449 34.42 -1.43 4.86
C SER A 449 33.50 -0.30 4.38
N THR A 450 32.28 -0.64 3.97
CA THR A 450 31.32 0.33 3.42
C THR A 450 30.76 1.23 4.52
N PHE A 451 30.66 2.54 4.26
CA PHE A 451 29.91 3.49 5.06
C PHE A 451 28.45 3.07 5.14
N GLN A 452 27.85 3.16 6.34
CA GLN A 452 26.46 2.84 6.57
C GLN A 452 25.84 3.82 7.58
N SER A 453 25.00 4.75 7.12
CA SER A 453 24.23 5.62 8.04
C SER A 453 23.19 4.85 8.86
N ARG A 454 22.92 3.60 8.50
CA ARG A 454 22.08 2.61 9.17
C ARG A 454 22.59 1.22 8.77
N ASN A 455 22.60 0.30 9.73
CA ASN A 455 22.94 -1.09 9.43
C ASN A 455 22.17 -2.01 10.39
N TRP A 456 20.95 -2.36 10.00
CA TRP A 456 20.03 -3.15 10.82
C TRP A 456 19.63 -4.43 10.10
N LYS A 457 19.40 -5.45 10.87
CA LYS A 457 18.78 -6.69 10.42
C LYS A 457 17.69 -7.10 11.39
N THR A 458 16.48 -7.31 10.88
CA THR A 458 15.36 -7.85 11.64
C THR A 458 14.94 -9.19 11.04
N ILE A 459 15.01 -10.25 11.84
CA ILE A 459 14.36 -11.52 11.50
C ILE A 459 13.01 -11.52 12.23
N SER A 460 11.92 -11.54 11.45
CA SER A 460 10.57 -11.68 12.00
C SER A 460 10.02 -13.03 11.62
N THR A 461 9.80 -13.91 12.59
CA THR A 461 9.09 -15.16 12.39
C THR A 461 7.69 -15.02 12.95
N ALA A 462 6.69 -15.16 12.07
CA ALA A 462 5.29 -15.12 12.46
C ALA A 462 4.64 -16.47 12.16
N TYR A 463 3.76 -16.91 13.06
CA TYR A 463 2.88 -18.03 12.81
C TYR A 463 1.56 -17.83 13.54
N GLN A 464 0.50 -18.38 13.00
CA GLN A 464 -0.84 -18.25 13.52
C GLN A 464 -1.59 -19.57 13.31
N PHE A 465 -2.25 -20.04 14.36
CA PHE A 465 -3.26 -21.08 14.24
C PHE A 465 -4.63 -20.43 14.23
N PHE A 466 -5.55 -21.03 13.49
CA PHE A 466 -6.93 -20.53 13.41
C PHE A 466 -7.92 -21.70 13.32
N LEU A 467 -9.10 -21.44 13.88
CA LEU A 467 -10.23 -22.33 13.83
C LEU A 467 -11.51 -21.52 13.75
N GLN A 468 -12.43 -21.89 12.89
CA GLN A 468 -13.76 -21.31 12.80
C GLN A 468 -14.80 -22.39 12.52
N ASP A 469 -15.93 -22.31 13.19
CA ASP A 469 -17.14 -23.02 12.82
C ASP A 469 -18.13 -22.03 12.21
N THR A 470 -18.61 -22.35 11.01
CA THR A 470 -19.73 -21.66 10.36
C THR A 470 -20.93 -22.58 10.44
N ILE A 471 -21.94 -22.16 11.23
CA ILE A 471 -23.12 -22.95 11.54
C ILE A 471 -24.30 -22.41 10.72
N ASN A 472 -24.87 -23.22 9.84
CA ASN A 472 -26.00 -22.87 8.98
C ASN A 472 -27.26 -23.43 9.60
N LEU A 473 -28.14 -22.58 10.08
CA LEU A 473 -29.37 -22.93 10.77
C LEU A 473 -30.58 -22.40 10.03
N MET A 474 -31.76 -23.00 10.29
CA MET A 474 -33.03 -22.54 9.72
C MET A 474 -33.04 -22.49 8.19
N ASP A 475 -32.51 -23.49 7.50
CA ASP A 475 -32.37 -23.54 6.05
C ASP A 475 -31.60 -22.29 5.52
N ASP A 476 -30.41 -22.06 6.07
CA ASP A 476 -29.50 -20.93 5.75
C ASP A 476 -30.07 -19.53 6.07
N ARG A 477 -31.20 -19.43 6.78
CA ARG A 477 -31.70 -18.14 7.24
C ARG A 477 -30.84 -17.54 8.36
N LEU A 478 -30.26 -18.35 9.23
CA LEU A 478 -29.33 -17.92 10.26
C LEU A 478 -27.96 -18.58 10.06
N ILE A 479 -26.94 -17.73 9.82
CA ILE A 479 -25.54 -18.17 9.81
C ILE A 479 -24.85 -17.60 11.04
N LEU A 480 -24.17 -18.47 11.78
CA LEU A 480 -23.33 -18.09 12.92
C LEU A 480 -21.87 -18.44 12.60
N ASN A 481 -20.96 -17.50 12.81
CA ASN A 481 -19.53 -17.74 12.73
C ASN A 481 -18.93 -17.63 14.13
N VAL A 482 -18.26 -18.69 14.58
CA VAL A 482 -17.53 -18.72 15.85
C VAL A 482 -16.08 -19.08 15.55
N GLY A 483 -15.18 -18.12 15.74
CA GLY A 483 -13.80 -18.30 15.34
C GLY A 483 -12.79 -17.77 16.35
N VAL A 484 -11.58 -18.29 16.27
CA VAL A 484 -10.43 -17.84 17.04
C VAL A 484 -9.16 -17.95 16.19
N ARG A 485 -8.25 -17.03 16.34
CA ARG A 485 -6.89 -17.11 15.82
C ARG A 485 -5.88 -16.75 16.89
N THR A 486 -4.69 -17.32 16.82
CA THR A 486 -3.65 -17.15 17.83
C THR A 486 -2.34 -16.77 17.13
N PRO A 487 -2.09 -15.48 16.83
CA PRO A 487 -0.84 -15.06 16.24
C PRO A 487 0.30 -15.07 17.25
N PHE A 488 1.48 -15.48 16.78
CA PHE A 488 2.76 -15.40 17.46
C PHE A 488 3.73 -14.66 16.56
N VAL A 489 4.46 -13.69 17.08
CA VAL A 489 5.42 -12.88 16.35
C VAL A 489 6.72 -12.81 17.15
N ASP A 490 7.78 -13.44 16.65
CA ASP A 490 9.12 -13.35 17.19
C ASP A 490 9.91 -12.33 16.36
N ARG A 491 10.38 -11.25 17.02
CA ARG A 491 11.26 -10.25 16.42
C ARG A 491 12.66 -10.36 17.00
N ASP A 492 13.65 -10.59 16.14
CA ASP A 492 15.07 -10.62 16.43
C ASP A 492 15.74 -9.49 15.67
N PHE A 493 15.96 -8.36 16.36
CA PHE A 493 16.54 -7.15 15.82
C PHE A 493 18.02 -7.08 16.17
N THR A 494 18.87 -6.91 15.16
CA THR A 494 20.30 -6.63 15.34
C THR A 494 20.65 -5.28 14.71
N ASN A 495 21.24 -4.39 15.50
CA ASN A 495 21.98 -3.24 15.01
C ASN A 495 23.45 -3.63 14.87
N TYR A 496 24.00 -3.47 13.69
CA TYR A 496 25.46 -3.54 13.48
C TYR A 496 26.05 -2.13 13.61
N ALA A 497 27.29 -2.03 14.06
CA ALA A 497 27.98 -0.75 14.14
C ALA A 497 27.91 0.05 12.83
N ASN A 498 27.51 1.31 12.92
CA ASN A 498 27.27 2.18 11.77
C ASN A 498 27.45 3.67 12.12
N GLU A 499 27.40 4.55 11.13
CA GLU A 499 27.56 6.00 11.28
C GLU A 499 26.29 6.73 11.72
N GLY A 500 25.21 6.04 11.98
CA GLY A 500 23.97 6.63 12.49
C GLY A 500 24.08 7.10 13.95
N THR A 501 23.10 7.89 14.40
CA THR A 501 23.09 8.44 15.76
C THR A 501 23.15 7.33 16.82
N ASN A 502 24.11 7.40 17.73
CA ASN A 502 24.33 6.44 18.83
C ASN A 502 24.49 4.98 18.37
N SER A 503 25.00 4.73 17.18
CA SER A 503 24.97 3.40 16.56
C SER A 503 26.35 2.76 16.34
N GLY A 504 27.44 3.35 16.83
CA GLY A 504 28.79 2.76 16.75
C GLY A 504 28.95 1.42 17.50
N VAL A 505 27.87 0.87 18.07
CA VAL A 505 27.86 -0.36 18.86
C VAL A 505 26.95 -1.39 18.23
N THR A 506 27.45 -2.62 18.06
CA THR A 506 26.60 -3.77 17.68
C THR A 506 25.83 -4.26 18.89
N TYR A 507 24.51 -4.41 18.75
CA TYR A 507 23.63 -4.97 19.78
C TYR A 507 22.48 -5.76 19.18
N ASN A 508 21.85 -6.59 20.00
CA ASN A 508 20.70 -7.40 19.61
C ASN A 508 19.57 -7.24 20.64
N ILE A 509 18.34 -7.15 20.17
CA ILE A 509 17.12 -7.14 20.99
C ILE A 509 16.13 -8.13 20.43
N LYS A 510 15.65 -9.05 21.29
CA LYS A 510 14.62 -10.04 20.94
C LYS A 510 13.34 -9.76 21.70
N ARG A 511 12.22 -9.83 21.02
CA ARG A 511 10.88 -9.67 21.60
C ARG A 511 9.90 -10.65 20.97
N LYS A 512 8.96 -11.11 21.80
CA LYS A 512 7.87 -12.01 21.40
C LYS A 512 6.55 -11.36 21.71
N TYR A 513 5.65 -11.41 20.75
CA TYR A 513 4.28 -10.92 20.86
C TYR A 513 3.33 -12.06 20.54
N LYS A 514 2.28 -12.18 21.33
CA LYS A 514 1.22 -13.18 21.13
C LYS A 514 -0.08 -12.69 21.71
N ASP A 515 -1.19 -13.14 21.13
CA ASP A 515 -2.52 -12.87 21.67
C ASP A 515 -3.50 -13.98 21.26
N ILE A 516 -4.67 -13.99 21.88
CA ILE A 516 -5.83 -14.77 21.47
C ILE A 516 -6.86 -13.81 20.91
N LEU A 517 -7.24 -14.03 19.66
CA LEU A 517 -8.09 -13.14 18.89
C LEU A 517 -9.40 -13.84 18.54
N PRO A 518 -10.41 -13.83 19.47
CA PRO A 518 -11.71 -14.38 19.19
C PRO A 518 -12.48 -13.50 18.21
N GLN A 519 -13.37 -14.13 17.43
CA GLN A 519 -14.34 -13.46 16.59
C GLN A 519 -15.66 -14.21 16.57
N LEU A 520 -16.76 -13.47 16.61
CA LEU A 520 -18.11 -13.97 16.49
C LEU A 520 -18.84 -13.15 15.44
N GLY A 521 -19.67 -13.80 14.64
CA GLY A 521 -20.53 -13.16 13.66
C GLY A 521 -21.85 -13.89 13.55
N ALA A 522 -22.92 -13.14 13.30
CA ALA A 522 -24.25 -13.67 13.02
C ALA A 522 -24.85 -12.92 11.83
N ARG A 523 -25.49 -13.65 10.92
CA ARG A 523 -26.32 -13.09 9.85
C ARG A 523 -27.67 -13.77 9.85
N PHE A 524 -28.74 -13.00 9.90
CA PHE A 524 -30.11 -13.48 9.86
C PHE A 524 -30.85 -12.89 8.66
N ARG A 525 -31.37 -13.74 7.77
CA ARG A 525 -32.25 -13.36 6.66
C ARG A 525 -33.67 -13.18 7.23
N VAL A 526 -34.10 -11.94 7.27
CA VAL A 526 -35.47 -11.58 7.69
C VAL A 526 -36.47 -11.95 6.58
N THR A 527 -36.09 -11.59 5.34
CA THR A 527 -36.83 -11.93 4.10
C THR A 527 -35.85 -12.50 3.08
N ALA A 528 -36.25 -12.77 1.85
CA ALA A 528 -35.40 -13.15 0.76
C ALA A 528 -34.39 -12.03 0.38
N ASP A 529 -34.81 -10.77 0.56
CA ASP A 529 -34.08 -9.58 0.15
C ASP A 529 -33.42 -8.84 1.33
N ASP A 530 -33.83 -9.13 2.56
CA ASP A 530 -33.40 -8.38 3.75
C ASP A 530 -32.64 -9.24 4.74
N GLN A 531 -31.51 -8.74 5.23
CA GLN A 531 -30.74 -9.42 6.25
C GLN A 531 -30.19 -8.47 7.31
N LEU A 532 -30.14 -8.95 8.54
CA LEU A 532 -29.45 -8.34 9.66
C LEU A 532 -28.12 -9.08 9.89
N TYR A 533 -27.07 -8.36 10.29
CA TYR A 533 -25.84 -8.97 10.74
C TYR A 533 -25.27 -8.27 11.96
N ALA A 534 -24.51 -9.01 12.73
CA ALA A 534 -23.72 -8.47 13.83
C ALA A 534 -22.38 -9.21 13.91
N SER A 535 -21.31 -8.50 14.27
CA SER A 535 -20.01 -9.13 14.51
C SER A 535 -19.27 -8.45 15.65
N ILE A 536 -18.43 -9.23 16.32
CA ILE A 536 -17.44 -8.75 17.27
C ILE A 536 -16.12 -9.49 17.03
N ALA A 537 -15.00 -8.74 16.94
CA ALA A 537 -13.69 -9.31 16.72
C ALA A 537 -12.62 -8.57 17.50
N LYS A 538 -11.67 -9.33 18.06
CA LYS A 538 -10.41 -8.79 18.60
C LYS A 538 -9.32 -8.88 17.55
N ASN A 539 -8.52 -7.83 17.39
CA ASN A 539 -7.37 -7.77 16.49
C ASN A 539 -6.12 -7.29 17.23
N MET A 540 -4.95 -7.54 16.62
CA MET A 540 -3.64 -7.19 17.17
C MET A 540 -2.73 -6.62 16.07
N LYS A 541 -1.85 -5.68 16.44
CA LYS A 541 -0.70 -5.25 15.65
C LYS A 541 0.57 -5.32 16.51
N ALA A 542 1.58 -6.05 16.04
CA ALA A 542 2.89 -6.05 16.67
C ALA A 542 3.59 -4.70 16.45
N PRO A 543 4.53 -4.27 17.34
CA PRO A 543 5.30 -3.06 17.11
C PRO A 543 6.19 -3.15 15.87
N PRO A 544 6.42 -2.03 15.16
CA PRO A 544 7.36 -1.98 14.05
C PRO A 544 8.80 -2.18 14.54
N ASN A 545 9.72 -2.56 13.64
CA ASN A 545 11.09 -2.91 14.01
C ASN A 545 11.95 -1.71 14.46
N PHE A 546 11.69 -0.51 13.93
CA PHE A 546 12.48 0.68 14.25
C PHE A 546 12.38 1.11 15.73
N VAL A 547 11.41 0.60 16.50
CA VAL A 547 11.33 0.85 17.95
C VAL A 547 12.49 0.21 18.72
N PHE A 548 13.19 -0.74 18.12
CA PHE A 548 14.37 -1.38 18.68
C PHE A 548 15.68 -0.68 18.30
N ALA A 549 15.61 0.41 17.53
CA ALA A 549 16.76 1.20 17.13
C ALA A 549 17.00 2.37 18.08
N THR A 550 18.26 2.76 18.23
CA THR A 550 18.66 3.91 19.06
C THR A 550 18.12 5.24 18.56
N THR A 551 17.84 5.36 17.27
CA THR A 551 17.24 6.56 16.65
C THR A 551 15.85 6.91 17.20
N GLY A 552 15.10 5.91 17.70
CA GLY A 552 13.76 6.09 18.26
C GLY A 552 13.69 6.51 19.72
N SER A 553 14.83 6.77 20.40
CA SER A 553 14.91 7.06 21.83
C SER A 553 14.36 5.95 22.76
N ASN A 554 14.06 4.77 22.22
CA ASN A 554 13.52 3.64 22.97
C ASN A 554 14.60 2.69 23.48
N VAL A 555 15.85 2.88 23.08
CA VAL A 555 16.98 2.04 23.45
C VAL A 555 18.01 2.87 24.24
N THR A 556 18.40 2.37 25.39
CA THR A 556 19.51 2.89 26.20
C THR A 556 20.51 1.77 26.49
N PHE A 557 21.71 2.14 26.92
CA PHE A 557 22.72 1.18 27.33
C PHE A 557 22.90 1.22 28.87
N VAL A 558 22.64 0.08 29.53
CA VAL A 558 22.85 -0.12 30.94
C VAL A 558 24.01 -1.11 31.09
N ASN A 559 25.10 -0.67 31.64
CA ASN A 559 26.35 -1.46 31.78
C ASN A 559 26.81 -2.07 30.45
N GLY A 560 26.71 -1.31 29.35
CA GLY A 560 27.08 -1.76 28.01
C GLY A 560 26.06 -2.67 27.30
N VAL A 561 24.94 -3.01 27.96
CA VAL A 561 23.87 -3.83 27.39
C VAL A 561 22.75 -2.95 26.87
N ALA A 562 22.35 -3.16 25.61
CA ALA A 562 21.22 -2.46 25.03
C ALA A 562 19.91 -2.88 25.71
N THR A 563 19.18 -1.90 26.23
CA THR A 563 17.95 -2.11 27.00
C THR A 563 16.86 -1.17 26.48
N LEU A 564 15.63 -1.66 26.38
CA LEU A 564 14.48 -0.82 26.03
C LEU A 564 14.12 0.10 27.20
N THR A 565 13.96 1.39 26.93
CA THR A 565 13.58 2.41 27.92
C THR A 565 12.12 2.29 28.35
N SER A 566 11.27 1.65 27.52
CA SER A 566 9.88 1.39 27.82
C SER A 566 9.47 0.01 27.29
N ASP A 567 8.45 -0.60 27.91
CA ASP A 567 7.83 -1.81 27.39
C ASP A 567 7.00 -1.47 26.15
N VAL A 568 7.49 -1.90 24.98
CA VAL A 568 6.81 -1.68 23.70
C VAL A 568 5.79 -2.78 23.50
N LYS A 569 4.52 -2.49 23.84
CA LYS A 569 3.40 -3.43 23.74
C LYS A 569 2.84 -3.52 22.34
N ALA A 570 2.20 -4.65 22.03
CA ALA A 570 1.36 -4.77 20.87
C ALA A 570 0.10 -3.89 21.03
N GLU A 571 -0.33 -3.26 19.94
CA GLU A 571 -1.60 -2.59 19.84
C GLU A 571 -2.73 -3.63 19.70
N THR A 572 -3.86 -3.42 20.37
CA THR A 572 -5.05 -4.29 20.22
C THR A 572 -6.29 -3.46 19.99
N SER A 573 -7.28 -4.05 19.31
CA SER A 573 -8.60 -3.43 19.12
C SER A 573 -9.71 -4.47 19.30
N TRP A 574 -10.82 -4.02 19.87
CA TRP A 574 -12.10 -4.70 19.83
C TRP A 574 -13.03 -3.94 18.87
N ASN A 575 -13.52 -4.64 17.86
CA ASN A 575 -14.41 -4.10 16.83
C ASN A 575 -15.78 -4.74 16.95
N ILE A 576 -16.83 -3.93 17.00
CA ILE A 576 -18.22 -4.36 17.04
C ILE A 576 -18.94 -3.69 15.88
N ASP A 577 -19.65 -4.48 15.07
CA ASP A 577 -20.46 -4.03 13.96
C ASP A 577 -21.88 -4.61 14.08
N ILE A 578 -22.88 -3.80 13.78
CA ILE A 578 -24.29 -4.23 13.66
C ILE A 578 -24.83 -3.56 12.42
N GLY A 579 -25.37 -4.35 11.49
CA GLY A 579 -25.81 -3.82 10.21
C GLY A 579 -27.07 -4.48 9.66
N TYR A 580 -27.62 -3.81 8.68
CA TYR A 580 -28.75 -4.24 7.87
C TYR A 580 -28.35 -4.16 6.40
N ARG A 581 -28.75 -5.15 5.61
CA ARG A 581 -28.60 -5.18 4.14
C ARG A 581 -29.92 -5.47 3.49
N HIS A 582 -30.18 -4.72 2.44
CA HIS A 582 -31.27 -4.98 1.48
C HIS A 582 -30.65 -5.29 0.12
N GLN A 583 -31.09 -6.36 -0.53
CA GLN A 583 -30.54 -6.83 -1.81
C GLN A 583 -31.65 -7.44 -2.67
N ASP A 584 -32.26 -6.61 -3.50
CA ASP A 584 -33.24 -7.09 -4.47
C ASP A 584 -32.66 -7.10 -5.91
N LYS A 585 -33.51 -7.28 -6.91
CA LYS A 585 -33.12 -7.31 -8.32
C LYS A 585 -32.65 -5.95 -8.86
N ASN A 586 -33.05 -4.84 -8.25
CA ASN A 586 -32.86 -3.49 -8.73
C ASN A 586 -31.96 -2.67 -7.81
N PHE A 587 -31.87 -3.03 -6.53
CA PHE A 587 -31.28 -2.20 -5.49
C PHE A 587 -30.45 -3.02 -4.48
N ILE A 588 -29.31 -2.48 -4.07
CA ILE A 588 -28.53 -2.94 -2.92
C ILE A 588 -28.36 -1.77 -1.97
N GLY A 589 -28.61 -2.01 -0.68
CA GLY A 589 -28.38 -1.04 0.38
C GLY A 589 -27.76 -1.70 1.60
N THR A 590 -26.82 -1.02 2.23
CA THR A 590 -26.21 -1.45 3.49
C THR A 590 -26.21 -0.29 4.47
N PHE A 591 -26.64 -0.55 5.70
CA PHE A 591 -26.49 0.34 6.84
C PHE A 591 -25.73 -0.40 7.94
N ASN A 592 -24.69 0.23 8.50
CA ASN A 592 -23.86 -0.36 9.54
C ASN A 592 -23.57 0.65 10.65
N VAL A 593 -23.67 0.23 11.90
CA VAL A 593 -23.22 0.98 13.09
C VAL A 593 -22.05 0.24 13.70
N TYR A 594 -20.98 0.97 14.06
CA TYR A 594 -19.79 0.36 14.61
C TYR A 594 -19.26 1.04 15.87
N SER A 595 -18.53 0.27 16.67
CA SER A 595 -17.76 0.74 17.81
C SER A 595 -16.42 0.03 17.85
N VAL A 596 -15.33 0.80 17.93
CA VAL A 596 -13.96 0.29 18.03
C VAL A 596 -13.32 0.80 19.31
N ASP A 597 -12.76 -0.10 20.09
CA ASP A 597 -12.04 0.19 21.33
C ASP A 597 -10.55 -0.20 21.15
N PHE A 598 -9.69 0.80 21.05
CA PHE A 598 -8.24 0.60 20.96
C PHE A 598 -7.58 0.63 22.32
N ARG A 599 -6.60 -0.25 22.47
CA ARG A 599 -5.67 -0.21 23.59
C ARG A 599 -4.24 -0.11 23.09
N ASP A 600 -3.44 0.70 23.77
CA ASP A 600 -2.03 0.94 23.45
C ASP A 600 -1.82 1.37 21.99
N ARG A 601 -2.70 2.25 21.47
CA ARG A 601 -2.66 2.70 20.08
C ARG A 601 -1.33 3.37 19.75
N GLN A 602 -0.75 2.94 18.65
CA GLN A 602 0.51 3.42 18.11
C GLN A 602 0.25 4.31 16.90
N ALA A 603 0.76 5.53 16.94
CA ALA A 603 0.79 6.42 15.79
C ALA A 603 2.20 6.46 15.22
N THR A 604 2.35 6.11 13.95
CA THR A 604 3.64 6.07 13.26
C THR A 604 3.75 7.20 12.24
N ALA A 605 4.97 7.67 11.99
CA ALA A 605 5.31 8.53 10.88
C ALA A 605 6.67 8.15 10.32
N TYR A 606 6.83 8.30 9.01
CA TYR A 606 8.10 8.23 8.31
C TYR A 606 8.42 9.61 7.73
N ASP A 607 9.59 10.11 8.03
CA ASP A 607 10.11 11.32 7.41
C ASP A 607 11.05 10.93 6.25
N PRO A 608 10.66 11.16 4.99
CA PRO A 608 11.48 10.82 3.85
C PRO A 608 12.72 11.71 3.71
N LEU A 609 12.75 12.89 4.36
CA LEU A 609 13.90 13.78 4.32
C LEU A 609 15.04 13.32 5.23
N THR A 610 14.71 12.72 6.36
CA THR A 610 15.67 12.24 7.35
C THR A 610 15.79 10.71 7.38
N ALA A 611 14.95 9.98 6.65
CA ALA A 611 14.76 8.54 6.69
C ALA A 611 14.52 8.00 8.13
N VAL A 612 13.91 8.80 8.98
CA VAL A 612 13.60 8.43 10.36
C VAL A 612 12.12 8.08 10.49
N SER A 613 11.85 6.92 11.08
CA SER A 613 10.49 6.54 11.50
C SER A 613 10.34 6.81 12.98
N THR A 614 9.22 7.41 13.37
CA THR A 614 8.89 7.69 14.78
C THR A 614 7.60 6.98 15.18
N LEU A 615 7.47 6.66 16.45
CA LEU A 615 6.29 6.05 17.03
C LEU A 615 5.88 6.82 18.27
N THR A 616 4.61 7.16 18.36
CA THR A 616 3.99 7.74 19.55
C THR A 616 2.92 6.78 20.04
N ASN A 617 3.04 6.32 21.30
CA ASN A 617 1.95 5.59 21.96
C ASN A 617 0.95 6.60 22.52
N VAL A 618 -0.22 6.66 21.90
CA VAL A 618 -1.31 7.60 22.26
C VAL A 618 -2.26 7.04 23.32
N GLY A 619 -2.00 5.82 23.82
CA GLY A 619 -2.87 5.16 24.78
C GLY A 619 -4.15 4.63 24.14
N ASN A 620 -5.29 4.82 24.80
CA ASN A 620 -6.57 4.28 24.35
C ASN A 620 -7.31 5.29 23.47
N VAL A 621 -7.87 4.79 22.37
CA VAL A 621 -8.69 5.58 21.43
C VAL A 621 -10.01 4.85 21.21
N LYS A 622 -11.13 5.57 21.20
CA LYS A 622 -12.45 5.01 20.93
C LYS A 622 -13.04 5.62 19.66
N ASN A 623 -13.36 4.78 18.68
CA ASN A 623 -14.03 5.20 17.45
C ASN A 623 -15.46 4.64 17.43
N ARG A 624 -16.42 5.47 17.08
CA ARG A 624 -17.83 5.10 16.89
C ARG A 624 -18.39 5.79 15.68
N GLY A 625 -19.26 5.12 14.97
CA GLY A 625 -19.85 5.72 13.79
C GLY A 625 -20.90 4.87 13.15
N PHE A 626 -21.36 5.34 12.00
CA PHE A 626 -22.23 4.58 11.12
C PHE A 626 -21.83 4.79 9.67
N GLU A 627 -22.21 3.83 8.84
CA GLU A 627 -21.91 3.77 7.42
C GLU A 627 -23.17 3.41 6.65
N VAL A 628 -23.35 4.05 5.50
CA VAL A 628 -24.42 3.76 4.55
C VAL A 628 -23.81 3.55 3.19
N GLU A 629 -24.28 2.57 2.46
CA GLU A 629 -23.88 2.30 1.08
C GLU A 629 -25.11 1.89 0.29
N LEU A 630 -25.36 2.52 -0.86
CA LEU A 630 -26.54 2.35 -1.67
C LEU A 630 -26.15 2.29 -3.14
N GLY A 631 -26.77 1.38 -3.90
CA GLY A 631 -26.58 1.30 -5.34
C GLY A 631 -27.77 0.64 -6.04
N ASN A 632 -28.00 1.00 -7.29
CA ASN A 632 -29.03 0.37 -8.13
C ASN A 632 -28.44 -0.32 -9.36
N THR A 633 -29.16 -1.29 -9.91
CA THR A 633 -28.92 -1.75 -11.29
C THR A 633 -29.39 -0.69 -12.27
N PRO A 634 -28.82 -0.60 -13.48
CA PRO A 634 -29.24 0.41 -14.45
C PRO A 634 -30.74 0.36 -14.73
N ILE A 635 -31.44 1.48 -14.49
CA ILE A 635 -32.85 1.69 -14.78
C ILE A 635 -32.94 2.79 -15.83
N ASN A 636 -33.47 2.46 -17.01
CA ASN A 636 -33.51 3.37 -18.17
C ASN A 636 -32.14 3.99 -18.50
N GLY A 637 -31.07 3.20 -18.36
CA GLY A 637 -29.69 3.62 -18.59
C GLY A 637 -29.02 4.33 -17.41
N TRP A 638 -29.73 4.69 -16.34
CA TRP A 638 -29.18 5.36 -15.17
C TRP A 638 -28.81 4.38 -14.06
N ALA A 639 -27.59 4.47 -13.58
CA ALA A 639 -27.11 3.82 -12.37
C ALA A 639 -26.57 4.84 -11.40
N PHE A 640 -26.89 4.65 -10.11
CA PHE A 640 -26.43 5.51 -9.02
C PHE A 640 -25.73 4.68 -7.96
N TYR A 641 -24.73 5.29 -7.36
CA TYR A 641 -24.05 4.79 -6.18
C TYR A 641 -23.87 5.93 -5.18
N GLY A 642 -24.09 5.63 -3.91
CA GLY A 642 -23.88 6.56 -2.81
C GLY A 642 -23.26 5.86 -1.61
N SER A 643 -22.25 6.47 -1.01
CA SER A 643 -21.70 6.07 0.28
C SER A 643 -21.69 7.24 1.25
N PHE A 644 -21.90 6.94 2.52
CA PHE A 644 -21.82 7.93 3.59
C PHE A 644 -21.24 7.28 4.84
N GLY A 645 -20.30 7.95 5.48
CA GLY A 645 -19.70 7.55 6.75
C GLY A 645 -19.66 8.70 7.74
N TYR A 646 -20.11 8.44 8.96
CA TYR A 646 -19.88 9.32 10.10
C TYR A 646 -18.98 8.62 11.11
N ALA A 647 -17.93 9.30 11.57
CA ALA A 647 -16.95 8.79 12.53
C ALA A 647 -16.72 9.79 13.67
N LYS A 648 -16.89 9.35 14.90
CA LYS A 648 -16.43 10.07 16.10
C LYS A 648 -15.28 9.29 16.71
N SER A 649 -14.06 9.83 16.57
CA SER A 649 -12.83 9.31 17.15
C SER A 649 -12.45 10.14 18.37
N GLU A 650 -12.16 9.50 19.51
CA GLU A 650 -11.88 10.18 20.77
C GLU A 650 -10.69 9.55 21.50
N ILE A 651 -9.65 10.33 21.79
CA ILE A 651 -8.51 9.94 22.62
C ILE A 651 -8.98 9.85 24.08
N LYS A 652 -8.67 8.77 24.78
CA LYS A 652 -9.16 8.50 26.15
C LYS A 652 -8.18 8.86 27.26
N ASN A 653 -6.94 9.18 26.93
CA ASN A 653 -5.88 9.48 27.88
C ASN A 653 -5.17 10.77 27.51
N ASP A 654 -4.63 11.47 28.48
CA ASP A 654 -3.64 12.51 28.24
C ASP A 654 -2.33 11.88 27.80
N LEU A 655 -1.64 12.54 26.84
CA LEU A 655 -0.40 12.07 26.26
C LEU A 655 0.81 12.54 27.09
N ARG A 656 1.57 11.61 27.61
CA ARG A 656 2.87 11.91 28.22
C ARG A 656 3.90 12.20 27.12
N ALA A 657 4.19 13.48 26.91
CA ALA A 657 5.14 13.93 25.89
C ALA A 657 6.61 13.82 26.32
N SER A 658 6.90 13.90 27.64
CA SER A 658 8.21 13.70 28.25
C SER A 658 8.08 13.25 29.71
N ALA A 659 9.22 13.12 30.43
CA ALA A 659 9.20 12.81 31.84
C ALA A 659 8.47 13.87 32.70
N THR A 660 8.48 15.13 32.21
CA THR A 660 7.98 16.30 32.94
C THR A 660 6.81 17.00 32.25
N SER A 661 6.41 16.56 31.07
CA SER A 661 5.37 17.22 30.26
C SER A 661 4.26 16.27 29.85
N THR A 662 3.02 16.69 30.07
CA THR A 662 1.81 15.99 29.65
C THR A 662 0.92 16.92 28.82
N LEU A 663 0.51 16.46 27.63
CA LEU A 663 -0.41 17.14 26.73
C LEU A 663 -1.86 16.76 27.06
N PRO A 664 -2.79 17.70 27.16
CA PRO A 664 -4.20 17.46 27.49
C PRO A 664 -4.95 16.92 26.27
N THR A 665 -4.66 15.68 25.90
CA THR A 665 -5.25 15.05 24.70
C THR A 665 -6.52 14.25 24.98
N LYS A 666 -6.88 14.02 26.24
CA LYS A 666 -8.09 13.32 26.61
C LYS A 666 -9.35 14.06 26.15
N GLY A 667 -10.22 13.37 25.42
CA GLY A 667 -11.43 13.94 24.82
C GLY A 667 -11.22 14.52 23.42
N ASN A 668 -9.97 14.68 22.97
CA ASN A 668 -9.63 15.18 21.65
C ASN A 668 -9.97 14.19 20.54
N GLU A 669 -10.21 14.72 19.33
CA GLU A 669 -10.41 13.91 18.13
C GLU A 669 -9.06 13.37 17.64
N TYR A 670 -9.07 12.12 17.17
CA TYR A 670 -7.86 11.53 16.60
C TYR A 670 -7.56 12.12 15.19
N PRO A 671 -6.30 12.48 14.88
CA PRO A 671 -5.93 13.09 13.60
C PRO A 671 -6.22 12.21 12.38
N LEU A 672 -6.38 12.83 11.20
CA LEU A 672 -6.66 12.14 9.93
C LEU A 672 -7.94 11.26 9.98
N THR A 673 -8.87 11.61 10.86
CA THR A 673 -10.16 10.94 11.00
C THR A 673 -11.27 11.97 10.74
N PRO A 674 -11.61 12.25 9.47
CA PRO A 674 -12.69 13.18 9.16
C PRO A 674 -14.02 12.67 9.71
N LYS A 675 -14.80 13.56 10.35
CA LYS A 675 -16.10 13.18 10.91
C LYS A 675 -17.09 12.69 9.88
N LEU A 676 -17.03 13.26 8.67
CA LEU A 676 -17.95 12.96 7.59
C LEU A 676 -17.16 12.57 6.33
N LYS A 677 -17.58 11.50 5.70
CA LYS A 677 -17.14 11.08 4.37
C LYS A 677 -18.37 10.77 3.55
N ALA A 678 -18.40 11.22 2.30
CA ALA A 678 -19.46 10.86 1.36
C ALA A 678 -18.87 10.65 -0.04
N GLY A 679 -19.37 9.64 -0.72
CA GLY A 679 -19.12 9.35 -2.12
C GLY A 679 -20.43 9.33 -2.87
N LEU A 680 -20.53 9.97 -4.03
CA LEU A 680 -21.69 9.93 -4.92
C LEU A 680 -21.20 9.69 -6.34
N SER A 681 -21.87 8.80 -7.08
CA SER A 681 -21.63 8.55 -8.48
C SER A 681 -22.96 8.39 -9.23
N ALA A 682 -23.04 9.04 -10.37
CA ALA A 682 -24.16 8.92 -11.30
C ALA A 682 -23.62 8.59 -12.67
N GLU A 683 -24.06 7.48 -13.24
CA GLU A 683 -23.68 6.98 -14.56
C GLU A 683 -24.90 6.87 -15.46
N TYR A 684 -24.74 7.30 -16.71
CA TYR A 684 -25.71 7.06 -17.77
C TYR A 684 -25.08 6.18 -18.84
N GLN A 685 -25.71 5.08 -19.17
CA GLN A 685 -25.30 4.14 -20.19
C GLN A 685 -26.29 4.12 -21.34
N LEU A 686 -25.80 4.33 -22.56
CA LEU A 686 -26.60 4.28 -23.80
C LEU A 686 -25.87 3.40 -24.82
N GLY A 687 -26.32 2.15 -24.94
CA GLY A 687 -25.69 1.18 -25.84
C GLY A 687 -24.20 0.99 -25.52
N ALA A 688 -23.35 1.38 -26.47
CA ALA A 688 -21.88 1.27 -26.34
C ALA A 688 -21.23 2.46 -25.64
N PHE A 689 -21.97 3.50 -25.30
CA PHE A 689 -21.51 4.71 -24.62
C PHE A 689 -21.88 4.70 -23.14
N TYR A 690 -20.99 5.18 -22.30
CA TYR A 690 -21.30 5.57 -20.91
C TYR A 690 -20.66 6.91 -20.57
N ALA A 691 -21.31 7.65 -19.67
CA ALA A 691 -20.72 8.82 -19.02
C ALA A 691 -21.08 8.82 -17.55
N ARG A 692 -20.10 9.20 -16.70
CA ARG A 692 -20.21 9.17 -15.25
C ARG A 692 -19.64 10.42 -14.62
N VAL A 693 -20.36 10.98 -13.66
CA VAL A 693 -19.88 11.99 -12.73
C VAL A 693 -19.76 11.37 -11.36
N LYS A 694 -18.65 11.61 -10.68
CA LYS A 694 -18.44 11.19 -9.31
C LYS A 694 -18.02 12.37 -8.44
N ALA A 695 -18.40 12.35 -7.17
CA ALA A 695 -18.05 13.36 -6.18
C ALA A 695 -17.66 12.67 -4.87
N LYS A 696 -16.56 13.11 -4.29
CA LYS A 696 -16.08 12.65 -2.98
C LYS A 696 -15.93 13.83 -2.04
N ALA A 697 -16.67 13.82 -0.94
CA ALA A 697 -16.63 14.83 0.12
C ALA A 697 -15.87 14.28 1.34
N THR A 698 -14.92 15.06 1.83
CA THR A 698 -14.18 14.81 3.07
C THR A 698 -14.47 15.95 4.03
N GLY A 699 -14.98 15.64 5.20
CA GLY A 699 -15.29 16.62 6.24
C GLY A 699 -14.03 17.19 6.88
N LYS A 700 -14.24 18.19 7.74
CA LYS A 700 -13.19 18.76 8.59
C LYS A 700 -12.53 17.66 9.43
N GLN A 701 -11.19 17.76 9.61
CA GLN A 701 -10.39 16.83 10.41
C GLN A 701 -9.29 17.54 11.19
N GLN A 702 -8.80 16.91 12.25
CA GLN A 702 -7.68 17.43 13.03
C GLN A 702 -6.34 17.00 12.42
N ALA A 703 -5.31 17.85 12.58
CA ALA A 703 -3.96 17.59 12.13
C ALA A 703 -3.00 17.17 13.27
N THR A 704 -3.38 17.44 14.52
CA THR A 704 -2.56 17.18 15.71
C THR A 704 -3.36 16.43 16.78
N LEU A 705 -2.65 15.72 17.65
CA LEU A 705 -3.24 15.03 18.80
C LEU A 705 -3.83 16.02 19.83
N ASN A 706 -3.26 17.22 19.93
CA ASN A 706 -3.78 18.28 20.80
C ASN A 706 -4.97 19.05 20.20
N ASN A 707 -5.33 18.78 18.93
CA ASN A 707 -6.42 19.44 18.18
C ASN A 707 -6.25 20.96 18.03
N ASP A 708 -5.04 21.46 18.09
CA ASP A 708 -4.69 22.89 17.93
C ASP A 708 -4.42 23.31 16.48
N GLU A 709 -4.50 22.35 15.54
CA GLU A 709 -4.49 22.62 14.09
C GLU A 709 -5.53 21.77 13.37
N THR A 710 -6.34 22.43 12.54
CA THR A 710 -7.47 21.80 11.84
C THR A 710 -7.32 21.94 10.31
N VAL A 711 -7.75 20.91 9.59
CA VAL A 711 -7.87 20.92 8.13
C VAL A 711 -9.32 21.12 7.73
N PRO A 712 -9.65 22.11 6.88
CA PRO A 712 -10.99 22.31 6.34
C PRO A 712 -11.47 21.13 5.51
N GLY A 713 -12.78 20.91 5.50
CA GLY A 713 -13.39 19.92 4.60
C GLY A 713 -13.32 20.38 3.14
N TYR A 714 -13.39 19.39 2.24
CA TYR A 714 -13.34 19.64 0.79
C TYR A 714 -14.16 18.59 0.02
N THR A 715 -14.52 18.96 -1.22
CA THR A 715 -15.16 18.04 -2.18
C THR A 715 -14.35 18.05 -3.47
N VAL A 716 -14.04 16.83 -3.96
CA VAL A 716 -13.36 16.62 -5.25
C VAL A 716 -14.33 15.89 -6.17
N MET A 717 -14.44 16.40 -7.41
CA MET A 717 -15.29 15.80 -8.44
C MET A 717 -14.44 15.16 -9.53
N GLY A 718 -14.97 14.10 -10.14
CA GLY A 718 -14.38 13.44 -11.29
C GLY A 718 -15.41 13.19 -12.38
N PHE A 719 -14.91 12.98 -13.59
CA PHE A 719 -15.73 12.64 -14.77
C PHE A 719 -15.05 11.52 -15.53
N ASP A 720 -15.82 10.50 -15.89
CA ASP A 720 -15.37 9.39 -16.74
C ASP A 720 -16.37 9.21 -17.89
N ALA A 721 -15.88 8.93 -19.10
CA ALA A 721 -16.71 8.56 -20.23
C ALA A 721 -16.02 7.53 -21.11
N GLY A 722 -16.77 6.66 -21.73
CA GLY A 722 -16.20 5.65 -22.62
C GLY A 722 -17.13 5.25 -23.76
N TYR A 723 -16.53 4.83 -24.85
CA TYR A 723 -17.25 4.31 -26.01
C TYR A 723 -16.57 3.03 -26.49
N THR A 724 -17.36 1.96 -26.64
CA THR A 724 -16.89 0.68 -27.19
C THR A 724 -17.37 0.57 -28.63
N PHE A 725 -16.43 0.53 -29.58
CA PHE A 725 -16.74 0.41 -31.00
C PHE A 725 -17.15 -1.03 -31.35
N ALA A 726 -17.81 -1.19 -32.46
CA ALA A 726 -18.04 -2.50 -33.07
C ALA A 726 -16.69 -3.16 -33.43
N ASN A 727 -16.65 -4.48 -33.45
CA ASN A 727 -15.48 -5.22 -33.91
C ASN A 727 -15.04 -4.78 -35.31
N MET A 728 -13.72 -4.57 -35.49
CA MET A 728 -13.13 -4.13 -36.77
C MET A 728 -12.17 -5.23 -37.26
N GLY A 729 -12.71 -6.24 -37.94
CA GLY A 729 -11.95 -7.38 -38.43
C GLY A 729 -11.31 -8.15 -37.27
N TRP A 730 -9.98 -8.12 -37.20
CA TRP A 730 -9.17 -8.78 -36.15
C TRP A 730 -9.16 -8.02 -34.81
N LEU A 731 -9.50 -6.73 -34.79
CA LEU A 731 -9.58 -5.90 -33.59
C LEU A 731 -10.98 -6.05 -32.95
N LYS A 732 -11.03 -6.66 -31.77
CA LYS A 732 -12.27 -6.91 -31.02
C LYS A 732 -12.38 -5.93 -29.85
N ARG A 733 -13.63 -5.48 -29.62
CA ARG A 733 -13.99 -4.56 -28.52
C ARG A 733 -13.08 -3.32 -28.42
N PRO A 734 -12.76 -2.65 -29.56
CA PRO A 734 -11.99 -1.42 -29.45
C PRO A 734 -12.74 -0.40 -28.58
N LYS A 735 -12.05 0.19 -27.63
CA LYS A 735 -12.65 1.11 -26.64
C LYS A 735 -11.78 2.34 -26.48
N ILE A 736 -12.43 3.49 -26.37
CA ILE A 736 -11.81 4.74 -25.91
C ILE A 736 -12.41 5.12 -24.55
N THR A 737 -11.57 5.55 -23.62
CA THR A 737 -12.02 6.00 -22.30
C THR A 737 -11.37 7.33 -21.97
N LEU A 738 -12.15 8.30 -21.49
CA LEU A 738 -11.71 9.58 -20.97
C LEU A 738 -11.88 9.57 -19.44
N ASN A 739 -10.84 9.94 -18.69
CA ASN A 739 -10.88 10.11 -17.25
C ASN A 739 -10.41 11.53 -16.88
N ILE A 740 -11.20 12.25 -16.09
CA ILE A 740 -10.86 13.57 -15.53
C ILE A 740 -10.97 13.51 -14.01
N SER A 741 -9.86 13.66 -13.33
CA SER A 741 -9.82 13.81 -11.87
C SER A 741 -9.77 15.28 -11.46
N ASN A 742 -10.28 15.59 -10.27
CA ASN A 742 -10.39 16.94 -9.74
C ASN A 742 -10.97 17.94 -10.77
N LEU A 743 -12.13 17.62 -11.33
CA LEU A 743 -12.79 18.36 -12.42
C LEU A 743 -12.93 19.86 -12.13
N THR A 744 -13.16 20.23 -10.88
CA THR A 744 -13.36 21.63 -10.43
C THR A 744 -12.06 22.32 -10.02
N ASP A 745 -10.91 21.66 -10.19
CA ASP A 745 -9.58 22.19 -9.80
C ASP A 745 -9.49 22.64 -8.34
N LYS A 746 -10.11 21.85 -7.45
CA LYS A 746 -10.19 22.15 -6.02
C LYS A 746 -8.82 22.00 -5.36
N GLN A 747 -8.32 23.06 -4.74
CA GLN A 747 -7.16 23.00 -3.86
C GLN A 747 -7.57 22.49 -2.48
N TYR A 748 -6.84 21.50 -1.96
CA TYR A 748 -7.06 20.92 -0.64
C TYR A 748 -5.75 20.36 -0.08
N ARG A 749 -5.76 19.99 1.20
CA ARG A 749 -4.61 19.38 1.87
C ARG A 749 -5.02 18.28 2.83
N ASN A 750 -4.11 17.34 3.06
CA ASN A 750 -4.22 16.30 4.07
C ASN A 750 -2.97 16.27 4.94
N PRO A 751 -3.06 16.12 6.27
CA PRO A 751 -1.89 15.94 7.11
C PRO A 751 -1.07 14.74 6.63
N SER A 752 0.24 14.85 6.65
CA SER A 752 1.13 13.77 6.21
C SER A 752 1.24 12.64 7.24
N SER A 753 0.80 12.87 8.48
CA SER A 753 0.98 11.96 9.61
C SER A 753 -0.11 12.12 10.67
N GLN A 754 -0.35 11.06 11.44
CA GLN A 754 -1.25 11.02 12.60
C GLN A 754 -0.55 11.25 13.96
N ASN A 755 0.78 11.41 13.98
CA ASN A 755 1.56 11.43 15.22
C ASN A 755 2.05 12.81 15.65
N VAL A 756 1.70 13.88 14.94
CA VAL A 756 2.05 15.24 15.36
C VAL A 756 1.30 15.56 16.65
N THR A 757 2.06 15.85 17.71
CA THR A 757 1.48 16.04 19.04
C THR A 757 0.72 17.35 19.18
N ASN A 758 1.33 18.46 18.80
CA ASN A 758 0.81 19.83 18.99
C ASN A 758 1.44 20.80 17.98
N ALA A 759 0.67 21.70 17.43
CA ALA A 759 1.14 22.76 16.53
C ALA A 759 1.58 24.03 17.30
N THR A 760 1.09 24.21 18.52
CA THR A 760 1.45 25.31 19.42
C THR A 760 2.14 24.77 20.67
N ALA A 761 2.97 25.59 21.32
CA ALA A 761 3.64 25.17 22.56
C ALA A 761 2.61 25.02 23.69
N VAL A 762 2.59 23.88 24.38
CA VAL A 762 1.64 23.54 25.45
C VAL A 762 2.35 22.80 26.58
N ASN A 763 2.14 23.21 27.83
CA ASN A 763 2.62 22.55 29.05
C ASN A 763 4.11 22.18 29.00
N GLY A 764 4.97 23.09 28.52
CA GLY A 764 6.42 22.85 28.39
C GLY A 764 6.81 21.98 27.19
N THR A 765 5.85 21.52 26.37
CA THR A 765 6.14 20.83 25.10
C THR A 765 6.21 21.87 23.97
N SER A 766 7.34 21.91 23.27
CA SER A 766 7.53 22.81 22.13
C SER A 766 6.58 22.47 20.97
N ALA A 767 6.20 23.47 20.21
CA ALA A 767 5.41 23.33 18.98
C ALA A 767 6.12 22.39 17.99
N LYS A 768 5.32 21.58 17.27
CA LYS A 768 5.76 20.72 16.17
C LYS A 768 5.20 21.22 14.87
N THR A 769 5.99 21.17 13.82
CA THR A 769 5.54 21.55 12.48
C THR A 769 4.62 20.46 11.91
N VAL A 770 3.45 20.88 11.44
CA VAL A 770 2.55 20.00 10.70
C VAL A 770 2.87 20.14 9.21
N TYR A 771 3.11 18.99 8.58
CA TYR A 771 3.33 18.89 7.13
C TYR A 771 2.09 18.35 6.43
N TYR A 772 1.86 18.80 5.19
CA TYR A 772 0.69 18.44 4.40
C TYR A 772 1.08 17.94 3.02
N TYR A 773 0.43 16.86 2.59
CA TYR A 773 0.30 16.55 1.17
C TYR A 773 -0.84 17.38 0.59
N LEU A 774 -0.55 18.06 -0.50
CA LEU A 774 -1.51 18.94 -1.18
C LEU A 774 -2.23 18.15 -2.28
N GLY A 775 -3.49 18.49 -2.52
CA GLY A 775 -4.28 17.92 -3.60
C GLY A 775 -3.75 18.34 -4.95
N ALA A 776 -3.57 17.38 -5.83
CA ALA A 776 -3.14 17.65 -7.19
C ALA A 776 -4.23 18.40 -7.99
N PRO A 777 -3.87 19.27 -8.96
CA PRO A 777 -4.80 20.00 -9.80
C PRO A 777 -5.62 19.08 -10.70
N ARG A 778 -6.56 19.65 -11.46
CA ARG A 778 -7.33 18.92 -12.48
C ARG A 778 -6.39 18.21 -13.44
N PHE A 779 -6.71 16.95 -13.72
CA PHE A 779 -5.91 16.09 -14.57
C PHE A 779 -6.80 15.28 -15.51
N SER A 780 -6.40 15.17 -16.78
CA SER A 780 -7.14 14.44 -17.83
C SER A 780 -6.26 13.40 -18.49
N SER A 781 -6.84 12.24 -18.78
CA SER A 781 -6.19 11.18 -19.56
C SER A 781 -7.18 10.48 -20.49
N VAL A 782 -6.67 9.94 -21.59
CA VAL A 782 -7.41 9.13 -22.56
C VAL A 782 -6.73 7.78 -22.67
N THR A 783 -7.54 6.71 -22.68
CA THR A 783 -7.06 5.34 -22.87
C THR A 783 -7.70 4.75 -24.10
N PHE A 784 -6.89 4.15 -24.97
CA PHE A 784 -7.29 3.31 -26.09
C PHE A 784 -7.01 1.86 -25.71
N SER A 785 -7.97 0.97 -25.96
CA SER A 785 -7.80 -0.46 -25.70
C SER A 785 -8.47 -1.30 -26.77
N GLY A 786 -7.97 -2.51 -26.97
CA GLY A 786 -8.56 -3.48 -27.86
C GLY A 786 -7.99 -4.87 -27.66
N ASP A 787 -8.76 -5.86 -28.08
CA ASP A 787 -8.41 -7.27 -28.00
C ASP A 787 -8.19 -7.82 -29.43
N PHE A 788 -7.28 -8.79 -29.59
CA PHE A 788 -6.91 -9.43 -30.84
C PHE A 788 -7.05 -10.94 -30.73
#